data_f7b1a8c03a3b95433f4756a25ac86810
#
_entry.id   f7b1a8c03a3b95433f4756a25ac86810
#
_cell.length_a   1.000
_cell.length_b   1.000
_cell.length_c   1.000
_cell.angle_alpha   90.00
_cell.angle_beta   90.00
_cell.angle_gamma   90.00
#
_symmetry.space_group_name_H-M   'P 1'
#
loop_
_entity.id
_entity.type
_entity.pdbx_description
1 polymer ?
#
loop_
_entity_poly.entity_id
_entity_poly.type
_entity_poly.pdbx_seq_one_letter_code
_entity_poly.pdbx_strand_id
1 'polypeptide(L)'
;MTAIIQLEQVTKTFPARRGSRDLRGRGGFGDWLRGRREERFTALHDISLNVAPGESLGIIGRNGSGKSTLLSIIAGVTLPTSGVAHVRGRVASLLELGAGFNPVLSGRENIYLNAGLLGMRHAQVDAVYDDIVGFSGIGAFIDQPVETYSSGMYVRIAFSVAAFVNPDIFLADEVLAVGDAEFQRKCRAKIGELREQGKTIVFVSHDLGFVNTLCERIVLLDKGRMVQRDTPQKTITWYLRQVGRDKGVHTFAAGEDEAVHCDGRIAVFHCGEEVSAADGFRMELASLEQRHTSTDADWEVVEGGPDGCRIAGRMMRLPLRLLWRLRFDGGRFVWTVAIEAERDCALAEITAQLFLPAAYTRWIYGDVSGDFPQITPADTEWNVVVAQEMKTPVTAVLPDDGDALPPLVFHLRRENPFFSLFWANTSYMNHGRVLCATAHFPETDRSFARGVHPLLEIAMEMNVPRDEVEKRTSLDRILDCGRLSARFDKGRIRLSWDGAELTAYLHVYATMLINQLWNDSQHLFWGDVEAIPGGIRLRGESRRFPFAQEWEITRRENAVALRIMLDVREELEVQEYHTSVVLPARYRRWKTDYEAAEFPEYDAALANWIHCNRRYDAGTFITAQGDSLHAVYLRTDEAAPPVRMTALNTSFAEHARVLQALCPSGPGRLRFAPGKQVYFSGTIGVEDAAAAAPE
;
A
#
# COMPACT_ATOMS: atom_id res chain seq x y z
N MET A 1 36.64 19.98 6.33
CA MET A 1 36.75 19.90 4.86
C MET A 1 36.25 21.23 4.29
N THR A 2 36.93 21.82 3.31
CA THR A 2 36.49 23.06 2.67
C THR A 2 35.28 22.79 1.80
N ALA A 3 34.19 23.55 1.95
CA ALA A 3 32.99 23.43 1.14
C ALA A 3 33.28 23.57 -0.37
N ILE A 4 32.63 22.80 -1.21
CA ILE A 4 32.73 22.89 -2.68
C ILE A 4 31.87 24.05 -3.21
N ILE A 5 30.72 24.31 -2.55
CA ILE A 5 29.85 25.46 -2.79
C ILE A 5 29.76 26.23 -1.46
N GLN A 6 30.06 27.49 -1.48
CA GLN A 6 30.01 28.38 -0.31
C GLN A 6 29.33 29.69 -0.70
N LEU A 7 28.16 29.95 -0.13
CA LEU A 7 27.41 31.19 -0.27
C LEU A 7 27.42 31.93 1.05
N GLU A 8 27.80 33.20 1.05
CA GLU A 8 27.86 34.05 2.22
C GLU A 8 27.00 35.30 2.00
N GLN A 9 25.89 35.39 2.75
CA GLN A 9 24.97 36.53 2.75
C GLN A 9 24.53 36.97 1.34
N VAL A 10 24.29 35.98 0.46
CA VAL A 10 23.95 36.22 -0.94
C VAL A 10 22.57 36.84 -1.06
N THR A 11 22.52 38.02 -1.68
CA THR A 11 21.28 38.72 -2.02
C THR A 11 21.24 38.95 -3.54
N LYS A 12 20.09 38.73 -4.16
CA LYS A 12 19.88 39.00 -5.59
C LYS A 12 18.66 39.86 -5.81
N THR A 13 18.83 41.01 -6.47
CA THR A 13 17.76 41.92 -6.87
C THR A 13 17.69 42.06 -8.38
N PHE A 14 16.51 42.17 -8.92
CA PHE A 14 16.23 42.46 -10.33
C PHE A 14 15.46 43.79 -10.46
N PRO A 15 15.64 44.57 -11.53
CA PRO A 15 14.83 45.75 -11.79
C PRO A 15 13.36 45.27 -12.03
N ALA A 16 12.41 45.89 -11.34
CA ALA A 16 10.98 45.60 -11.57
C ALA A 16 10.55 46.20 -12.91
N ARG A 17 10.23 45.34 -13.92
CA ARG A 17 9.64 45.82 -15.17
C ARG A 17 8.20 46.25 -14.89
N ARG A 18 7.88 47.55 -14.94
CA ARG A 18 6.49 48.01 -15.03
C ARG A 18 5.91 47.50 -16.35
N GLY A 19 4.80 46.80 -16.28
CA GLY A 19 4.03 46.39 -17.46
C GLY A 19 3.63 47.61 -18.27
N SER A 20 3.69 47.52 -19.59
CA SER A 20 3.43 48.55 -20.63
C SER A 20 2.00 49.08 -20.66
N ARG A 21 1.40 49.47 -19.54
CA ARG A 21 -0.01 49.94 -19.49
C ARG A 21 -0.21 51.45 -19.34
N ASP A 22 0.87 52.28 -19.35
CA ASP A 22 0.72 53.73 -19.33
C ASP A 22 1.44 54.45 -20.48
N LEU A 23 1.03 54.12 -21.72
CA LEU A 23 1.35 54.96 -22.88
C LEU A 23 0.39 56.13 -23.06
N ARG A 24 -0.50 56.44 -22.09
CA ARG A 24 -1.39 57.57 -22.10
C ARG A 24 -1.34 58.37 -20.79
N GLY A 25 -0.22 58.99 -20.49
CA GLY A 25 -0.14 59.85 -19.32
C GLY A 25 1.02 60.83 -19.43
N ARG A 26 0.73 62.08 -19.66
CA ARG A 26 1.60 63.27 -19.64
C ARG A 26 2.57 63.23 -18.44
N GLY A 27 3.74 62.64 -18.61
CA GLY A 27 4.85 62.82 -17.71
C GLY A 27 5.69 63.99 -18.11
N GLY A 28 5.58 65.10 -17.38
CA GLY A 28 6.37 66.30 -17.65
C GLY A 28 7.84 66.15 -17.30
N PHE A 29 8.70 66.95 -17.93
CA PHE A 29 10.16 67.06 -17.76
C PHE A 29 10.65 67.16 -16.27
N GLY A 30 9.74 67.41 -15.33
CA GLY A 30 10.01 67.48 -13.88
C GLY A 30 10.16 66.09 -13.18
N ASP A 31 9.69 65.01 -13.78
CA ASP A 31 9.79 63.63 -13.19
C ASP A 31 11.18 63.00 -13.41
N TRP A 32 11.94 63.49 -14.41
CA TRP A 32 13.33 63.06 -14.66
C TRP A 32 14.33 63.62 -13.65
N LEU A 33 14.02 64.79 -13.08
CA LEU A 33 14.88 65.43 -12.06
C LEU A 33 14.65 64.93 -10.61
N ARG A 34 13.54 64.25 -10.34
CA ARG A 34 13.30 63.58 -9.07
C ARG A 34 13.73 62.14 -9.22
N GLY A 35 14.98 61.80 -8.94
CA GLY A 35 15.57 60.47 -9.00
C GLY A 35 14.55 59.40 -8.62
N ARG A 36 13.78 58.88 -9.62
CA ARG A 36 12.88 57.74 -9.43
C ARG A 36 13.73 56.60 -8.93
N ARG A 37 13.57 56.22 -7.67
CA ARG A 37 14.05 54.92 -7.17
C ARG A 37 13.40 53.82 -8.05
N GLU A 38 14.23 53.16 -8.87
CA GLU A 38 13.82 51.96 -9.57
C GLU A 38 13.30 51.00 -8.52
N GLU A 39 12.03 50.64 -8.61
CA GLU A 39 11.51 49.55 -7.80
C GLU A 39 12.28 48.30 -8.16
N ARG A 40 12.93 47.69 -7.19
CA ARG A 40 13.70 46.46 -7.36
C ARG A 40 12.94 45.28 -6.70
N PHE A 41 12.79 44.21 -7.43
CA PHE A 41 12.31 42.95 -6.88
C PHE A 41 13.49 42.15 -6.33
N THR A 42 13.46 41.79 -5.06
CA THR A 42 14.48 40.96 -4.44
C THR A 42 14.08 39.51 -4.53
N ALA A 43 14.83 38.73 -5.30
CA ALA A 43 14.58 37.30 -5.53
C ALA A 43 15.21 36.42 -4.46
N LEU A 44 16.36 36.84 -3.89
CA LEU A 44 17.05 36.15 -2.79
C LEU A 44 17.47 37.17 -1.73
N HIS A 45 17.27 36.81 -0.46
CA HIS A 45 17.57 37.63 0.69
C HIS A 45 18.53 36.90 1.63
N ASP A 46 19.77 37.38 1.74
CA ASP A 46 20.74 36.95 2.75
C ASP A 46 20.91 35.45 2.88
N ILE A 47 21.13 34.79 1.75
CA ILE A 47 21.30 33.34 1.70
C ILE A 47 22.72 32.94 2.08
N SER A 48 22.88 32.14 3.13
CA SER A 48 24.16 31.58 3.54
C SER A 48 24.05 30.05 3.53
N LEU A 49 24.86 29.41 2.67
CA LEU A 49 24.77 27.97 2.41
C LEU A 49 26.17 27.41 2.12
N ASN A 50 26.50 26.29 2.76
CA ASN A 50 27.69 25.50 2.47
C ASN A 50 27.29 24.10 2.03
N VAL A 51 27.93 23.60 0.96
CA VAL A 51 27.77 22.23 0.48
C VAL A 51 29.14 21.56 0.47
N ALA A 52 29.22 20.39 1.08
CA ALA A 52 30.44 19.59 1.13
C ALA A 52 30.68 18.85 -0.21
N PRO A 53 31.96 18.51 -0.55
CA PRO A 53 32.23 17.62 -1.67
C PRO A 53 31.52 16.28 -1.50
N GLY A 54 30.84 15.80 -2.55
CA GLY A 54 30.09 14.54 -2.54
C GLY A 54 28.70 14.63 -1.90
N GLU A 55 28.32 15.77 -1.33
CA GLU A 55 27.01 15.96 -0.72
C GLU A 55 25.90 16.09 -1.78
N SER A 56 24.76 15.46 -1.52
CA SER A 56 23.52 15.63 -2.31
C SER A 56 22.56 16.57 -1.57
N LEU A 57 22.36 17.76 -2.13
CA LEU A 57 21.52 18.83 -1.56
C LEU A 57 20.23 19.01 -2.36
N GLY A 58 19.08 18.90 -1.70
CA GLY A 58 17.78 19.26 -2.25
C GLY A 58 17.41 20.72 -1.98
N ILE A 59 16.79 21.39 -2.95
CA ILE A 59 16.21 22.72 -2.78
C ILE A 59 14.73 22.64 -3.13
N ILE A 60 13.88 22.84 -2.14
CA ILE A 60 12.42 22.84 -2.29
C ILE A 60 11.84 24.22 -2.00
N GLY A 61 10.60 24.46 -2.39
CA GLY A 61 9.88 25.70 -2.14
C GLY A 61 8.88 26.02 -3.24
N ARG A 62 7.97 26.94 -2.97
CA ARG A 62 6.89 27.35 -3.89
C ARG A 62 7.44 27.97 -5.19
N ASN A 63 6.61 28.02 -6.23
CA ASN A 63 6.93 28.73 -7.47
C ASN A 63 7.20 30.21 -7.15
N GLY A 64 8.28 30.75 -7.69
CA GLY A 64 8.70 32.12 -7.40
C GLY A 64 9.45 32.31 -6.07
N SER A 65 9.78 31.24 -5.33
CA SER A 65 10.54 31.34 -4.07
C SER A 65 12.03 31.69 -4.24
N GLY A 66 12.56 31.63 -5.47
CA GLY A 66 13.97 31.95 -5.76
C GLY A 66 14.84 30.73 -6.09
N LYS A 67 14.30 29.52 -6.20
CA LYS A 67 15.06 28.28 -6.47
C LYS A 67 15.95 28.38 -7.72
N SER A 68 15.35 28.69 -8.87
CA SER A 68 16.10 28.81 -10.14
C SER A 68 17.10 29.96 -10.10
N THR A 69 16.83 31.04 -9.37
CA THR A 69 17.79 32.14 -9.15
C THR A 69 18.98 31.65 -8.34
N LEU A 70 18.76 30.86 -7.29
CA LEU A 70 19.84 30.30 -6.48
C LEU A 70 20.70 29.34 -7.29
N LEU A 71 20.08 28.45 -8.07
CA LEU A 71 20.80 27.56 -8.98
C LEU A 71 21.62 28.32 -10.03
N SER A 72 21.07 29.41 -10.61
CA SER A 72 21.76 30.26 -11.59
C SER A 72 22.98 30.94 -10.99
N ILE A 73 22.96 31.28 -9.69
CA ILE A 73 24.12 31.80 -8.98
C ILE A 73 25.18 30.72 -8.76
N ILE A 74 24.76 29.51 -8.35
CA ILE A 74 25.65 28.35 -8.18
C ILE A 74 26.29 27.95 -9.52
N ALA A 75 25.52 27.99 -10.60
CA ALA A 75 25.98 27.71 -11.96
C ALA A 75 26.95 28.81 -12.52
N GLY A 76 27.05 29.93 -11.84
CA GLY A 76 27.86 31.07 -12.33
C GLY A 76 27.22 31.85 -13.47
N VAL A 77 25.98 31.56 -13.86
CA VAL A 77 25.24 32.28 -14.91
C VAL A 77 24.85 33.68 -14.48
N THR A 78 24.58 33.85 -13.18
CA THR A 78 24.16 35.13 -12.60
C THR A 78 25.00 35.46 -11.38
N LEU A 79 25.50 36.68 -11.30
CA LEU A 79 26.23 37.16 -10.13
C LEU A 79 25.27 37.64 -9.02
N PRO A 80 25.59 37.48 -7.74
CA PRO A 80 24.83 38.04 -6.65
C PRO A 80 24.90 39.61 -6.71
N THR A 81 23.85 40.27 -6.18
CA THR A 81 23.85 41.74 -6.05
C THR A 81 24.70 42.18 -4.86
N SER A 82 24.69 41.40 -3.78
CA SER A 82 25.57 41.54 -2.61
C SER A 82 25.82 40.16 -2.00
N GLY A 83 26.85 40.07 -1.16
CA GLY A 83 27.36 38.81 -0.64
C GLY A 83 28.35 38.15 -1.60
N VAL A 84 28.81 36.95 -1.26
CA VAL A 84 29.83 36.21 -2.02
C VAL A 84 29.35 34.79 -2.31
N ALA A 85 29.66 34.35 -3.53
CA ALA A 85 29.42 32.95 -3.94
C ALA A 85 30.75 32.36 -4.45
N HIS A 86 31.22 31.32 -3.77
CA HIS A 86 32.40 30.55 -4.17
C HIS A 86 31.96 29.15 -4.57
N VAL A 87 32.21 28.79 -5.82
CA VAL A 87 31.95 27.46 -6.37
C VAL A 87 33.25 26.93 -6.96
N ARG A 88 33.66 25.74 -6.55
CA ARG A 88 34.92 25.10 -6.92
C ARG A 88 34.69 23.84 -7.69
N GLY A 89 35.36 23.67 -8.82
CA GLY A 89 35.23 22.50 -9.68
C GLY A 89 34.38 22.75 -10.94
N ARG A 90 34.18 21.71 -11.74
CA ARG A 90 33.39 21.78 -12.95
C ARG A 90 31.90 21.58 -12.62
N VAL A 91 31.10 22.52 -13.10
CA VAL A 91 29.63 22.48 -12.93
C VAL A 91 28.99 22.06 -14.22
N ALA A 92 28.20 20.99 -14.20
CA ALA A 92 27.23 20.69 -15.23
C ALA A 92 25.83 21.07 -14.75
N SER A 93 25.17 21.93 -15.51
CA SER A 93 23.85 22.48 -15.13
C SER A 93 22.79 22.08 -16.16
N LEU A 94 21.67 21.55 -15.68
CA LEU A 94 20.48 21.29 -16.48
C LEU A 94 19.51 22.47 -16.56
N LEU A 95 19.82 23.62 -15.94
CA LEU A 95 18.97 24.82 -15.91
C LEU A 95 18.62 25.35 -17.31
N GLU A 96 19.57 25.25 -18.23
CA GLU A 96 19.41 25.66 -19.61
C GLU A 96 19.82 24.49 -20.51
N LEU A 97 19.02 23.40 -20.49
CA LEU A 97 19.26 22.21 -21.33
C LEU A 97 19.45 22.60 -22.80
N GLY A 98 20.64 22.28 -23.32
CA GLY A 98 20.99 22.65 -24.68
C GLY A 98 21.41 24.11 -24.88
N ALA A 99 21.60 24.87 -23.80
CA ALA A 99 22.29 26.16 -23.91
C ALA A 99 23.68 25.97 -24.55
N GLY A 100 23.90 26.60 -25.68
CA GLY A 100 25.08 26.37 -26.51
C GLY A 100 24.87 25.37 -27.64
N PHE A 101 23.73 24.71 -27.79
CA PHE A 101 23.42 23.97 -29.01
C PHE A 101 23.19 24.93 -30.17
N ASN A 102 23.85 24.64 -31.28
CA ASN A 102 23.63 25.34 -32.55
C ASN A 102 22.58 24.58 -33.35
N PRO A 103 21.39 25.18 -33.65
CA PRO A 103 20.33 24.48 -34.36
C PRO A 103 20.69 23.94 -35.73
N VAL A 104 21.63 24.60 -36.40
CA VAL A 104 22.05 24.24 -37.76
C VAL A 104 23.03 23.06 -37.76
N LEU A 105 23.73 22.81 -36.67
CA LEU A 105 24.65 21.69 -36.54
C LEU A 105 23.90 20.39 -36.22
N SER A 106 24.49 19.26 -36.65
CA SER A 106 24.02 17.93 -36.30
C SER A 106 24.09 17.65 -34.81
N GLY A 107 23.34 16.65 -34.33
CA GLY A 107 23.45 16.17 -32.96
C GLY A 107 24.86 15.78 -32.58
N ARG A 108 25.59 15.12 -33.50
CA ARG A 108 27.01 14.76 -33.36
C ARG A 108 27.86 16.00 -33.07
N GLU A 109 27.79 17.01 -33.92
CA GLU A 109 28.56 18.26 -33.76
C GLU A 109 28.19 19.01 -32.50
N ASN A 110 26.91 18.99 -32.11
CA ASN A 110 26.45 19.60 -30.88
C ASN A 110 26.93 18.85 -29.63
N ILE A 111 27.14 17.54 -29.66
CA ILE A 111 27.78 16.79 -28.56
C ILE A 111 29.19 17.35 -28.32
N TYR A 112 30.01 17.46 -29.36
CA TYR A 112 31.38 17.98 -29.24
C TYR A 112 31.40 19.45 -28.80
N LEU A 113 30.51 20.27 -29.37
CA LEU A 113 30.41 21.68 -29.02
C LEU A 113 30.05 21.86 -27.55
N ASN A 114 28.98 21.18 -27.10
CA ASN A 114 28.47 21.35 -25.74
C ASN A 114 29.41 20.74 -24.68
N ALA A 115 29.94 19.51 -24.95
CA ALA A 115 30.93 18.92 -24.07
C ALA A 115 32.22 19.78 -23.97
N GLY A 116 32.64 20.41 -25.10
CA GLY A 116 33.74 21.36 -25.10
C GLY A 116 33.45 22.60 -24.24
N LEU A 117 32.24 23.16 -24.32
CA LEU A 117 31.83 24.30 -23.45
C LEU A 117 31.83 23.90 -21.96
N LEU A 118 31.51 22.63 -21.67
CA LEU A 118 31.57 22.07 -20.31
C LEU A 118 32.99 21.63 -19.90
N GLY A 119 34.03 21.95 -20.72
CA GLY A 119 35.45 21.80 -20.38
C GLY A 119 36.05 20.43 -20.73
N MET A 120 35.43 19.63 -21.59
CA MET A 120 36.03 18.38 -22.13
C MET A 120 36.93 18.65 -23.32
N ARG A 121 38.05 17.94 -23.36
CA ARG A 121 38.90 17.87 -24.59
C ARG A 121 38.30 16.87 -25.60
N HIS A 122 38.56 17.10 -26.89
CA HIS A 122 38.01 16.28 -27.97
C HIS A 122 38.22 14.77 -27.74
N ALA A 123 39.41 14.35 -27.36
CA ALA A 123 39.71 12.93 -27.06
C ALA A 123 38.91 12.36 -25.86
N GLN A 124 38.49 13.22 -24.94
CA GLN A 124 37.62 12.80 -23.82
C GLN A 124 36.17 12.63 -24.26
N VAL A 125 35.74 13.44 -25.24
CA VAL A 125 34.41 13.30 -25.85
C VAL A 125 34.37 12.03 -26.67
N ASP A 126 35.42 11.74 -27.47
CA ASP A 126 35.55 10.52 -28.25
C ASP A 126 35.37 9.26 -27.38
N ALA A 127 35.95 9.27 -26.18
CA ALA A 127 35.89 8.13 -25.26
C ALA A 127 34.48 7.82 -24.71
N VAL A 128 33.57 8.80 -24.69
CA VAL A 128 32.20 8.66 -24.14
C VAL A 128 31.10 8.91 -25.17
N TYR A 129 31.49 9.13 -26.42
CA TYR A 129 30.57 9.50 -27.49
C TYR A 129 29.48 8.46 -27.72
N ASP A 130 29.88 7.19 -27.84
CA ASP A 130 28.95 6.10 -28.07
C ASP A 130 28.00 5.88 -26.89
N ASP A 131 28.48 6.10 -25.66
CA ASP A 131 27.68 6.05 -24.45
C ASP A 131 26.63 7.18 -24.43
N ILE A 132 27.02 8.40 -24.83
CA ILE A 132 26.09 9.55 -24.93
C ILE A 132 25.00 9.27 -25.96
N VAL A 133 25.38 8.77 -27.15
CA VAL A 133 24.43 8.46 -28.22
C VAL A 133 23.50 7.31 -27.79
N GLY A 134 24.06 6.25 -27.22
CA GLY A 134 23.32 5.08 -26.75
C GLY A 134 22.33 5.45 -25.64
N PHE A 135 22.75 6.28 -24.67
CA PHE A 135 21.90 6.76 -23.57
C PHE A 135 20.75 7.63 -24.09
N SER A 136 21.04 8.57 -25.03
CA SER A 136 20.03 9.46 -25.58
C SER A 136 18.91 8.74 -26.35
N GLY A 137 19.22 7.59 -26.95
CA GLY A 137 18.29 6.79 -27.74
C GLY A 137 17.77 7.46 -29.01
N ILE A 138 18.45 8.51 -29.51
CA ILE A 138 18.03 9.21 -30.75
C ILE A 138 18.45 8.50 -32.04
N GLY A 139 19.33 7.50 -31.94
CA GLY A 139 19.68 6.63 -33.05
C GLY A 139 20.21 7.36 -34.28
N ALA A 140 19.70 7.03 -35.48
CA ALA A 140 20.12 7.59 -36.75
C ALA A 140 19.89 9.11 -36.89
N PHE A 141 19.10 9.73 -36.02
CA PHE A 141 18.90 11.18 -36.03
C PHE A 141 20.14 11.96 -35.59
N ILE A 142 21.16 11.29 -35.03
CA ILE A 142 22.38 11.94 -34.51
C ILE A 142 23.09 12.79 -35.57
N ASP A 143 23.02 12.41 -36.83
CA ASP A 143 23.67 13.10 -37.95
C ASP A 143 22.74 14.15 -38.62
N GLN A 144 21.51 14.34 -38.11
CA GLN A 144 20.60 15.36 -38.59
C GLN A 144 20.75 16.69 -37.79
N PRO A 145 20.48 17.84 -38.44
CA PRO A 145 20.46 19.13 -37.73
C PRO A 145 19.52 19.14 -36.54
N VAL A 146 19.94 19.70 -35.43
CA VAL A 146 19.15 19.71 -34.17
C VAL A 146 17.85 20.49 -34.28
N GLU A 147 17.73 21.46 -35.21
CA GLU A 147 16.48 22.13 -35.53
C GLU A 147 15.36 21.21 -36.01
N THR A 148 15.70 20.02 -36.49
CA THR A 148 14.73 18.98 -36.91
C THR A 148 14.26 18.08 -35.77
N TYR A 149 14.86 18.22 -34.58
CA TYR A 149 14.55 17.37 -33.44
C TYR A 149 13.20 17.72 -32.79
N SER A 150 12.48 16.72 -32.33
CA SER A 150 11.39 16.94 -31.39
C SER A 150 11.93 17.53 -30.07
N SER A 151 11.07 18.19 -29.30
CA SER A 151 11.45 18.71 -27.98
C SER A 151 12.01 17.58 -27.06
N GLY A 152 11.43 16.36 -27.18
CA GLY A 152 11.91 15.22 -26.43
C GLY A 152 13.32 14.79 -26.85
N MET A 153 13.61 14.69 -28.15
CA MET A 153 14.96 14.35 -28.68
C MET A 153 16.00 15.38 -28.27
N TYR A 154 15.62 16.67 -28.31
CA TYR A 154 16.48 17.77 -27.87
C TYR A 154 16.91 17.63 -26.42
N VAL A 155 15.92 17.40 -25.52
CA VAL A 155 16.18 17.22 -24.08
C VAL A 155 16.98 15.97 -23.80
N ARG A 156 16.72 14.85 -24.51
CA ARG A 156 17.44 13.59 -24.35
C ARG A 156 18.94 13.74 -24.65
N ILE A 157 19.30 14.37 -25.77
CA ILE A 157 20.71 14.56 -26.11
C ILE A 157 21.40 15.55 -25.16
N ALA A 158 20.73 16.65 -24.78
CA ALA A 158 21.28 17.64 -23.89
C ALA A 158 21.57 17.08 -22.49
N PHE A 159 20.62 16.29 -21.93
CA PHE A 159 20.82 15.58 -20.67
C PHE A 159 21.98 14.58 -20.78
N SER A 160 22.01 13.78 -21.87
CA SER A 160 23.07 12.79 -22.07
C SER A 160 24.46 13.41 -22.06
N VAL A 161 24.65 14.52 -22.75
CA VAL A 161 25.94 15.24 -22.71
C VAL A 161 26.29 15.66 -21.29
N ALA A 162 25.38 16.35 -20.60
CA ALA A 162 25.61 16.84 -19.22
C ALA A 162 25.96 15.72 -18.23
N ALA A 163 25.31 14.55 -18.37
CA ALA A 163 25.49 13.41 -17.48
C ALA A 163 26.81 12.66 -17.70
N PHE A 164 27.38 12.71 -18.92
CA PHE A 164 28.63 12.01 -19.26
C PHE A 164 29.88 12.90 -19.25
N VAL A 165 29.74 14.21 -19.04
CA VAL A 165 30.88 15.15 -18.89
C VAL A 165 31.69 14.88 -17.62
N ASN A 166 31.24 14.03 -16.72
CA ASN A 166 31.86 13.74 -15.42
C ASN A 166 32.14 15.00 -14.61
N PRO A 167 31.13 15.76 -14.22
CA PRO A 167 31.29 17.00 -13.46
C PRO A 167 31.71 16.74 -12.00
N ASP A 168 32.22 17.77 -11.32
CA ASP A 168 32.42 17.77 -9.87
C ASP A 168 31.12 18.15 -9.15
N ILE A 169 30.30 19.00 -9.78
CA ILE A 169 28.99 19.46 -9.29
C ILE A 169 27.96 19.27 -10.41
N PHE A 170 26.89 18.56 -10.12
CA PHE A 170 25.76 18.34 -11.02
C PHE A 170 24.55 19.12 -10.50
N LEU A 171 24.06 20.09 -11.29
CA LEU A 171 22.89 20.89 -10.98
C LEU A 171 21.70 20.40 -11.79
N ALA A 172 20.67 19.90 -11.11
CA ALA A 172 19.44 19.45 -11.75
C ALA A 172 18.25 20.31 -11.30
N ASP A 173 17.50 20.85 -12.26
CA ASP A 173 16.21 21.51 -12.05
C ASP A 173 15.10 20.57 -12.52
N GLU A 174 13.85 20.85 -12.23
CA GLU A 174 12.60 20.13 -12.56
C GLU A 174 12.55 19.40 -13.93
N VAL A 175 13.53 19.60 -14.77
CA VAL A 175 13.67 19.06 -16.13
C VAL A 175 13.72 17.54 -16.19
N LEU A 176 13.89 16.83 -15.09
CA LEU A 176 13.82 15.35 -15.05
C LEU A 176 12.41 14.79 -15.35
N ALA A 177 11.39 15.63 -15.33
CA ALA A 177 10.02 15.26 -15.72
C ALA A 177 9.81 15.24 -17.26
N VAL A 178 10.83 15.59 -18.06
CA VAL A 178 10.73 15.68 -19.53
C VAL A 178 11.20 14.37 -20.18
N GLY A 179 10.51 13.96 -21.23
CA GLY A 179 10.73 12.68 -21.92
C GLY A 179 9.71 11.63 -21.54
N ASP A 180 9.84 10.43 -22.10
CA ASP A 180 8.99 9.29 -21.72
C ASP A 180 9.45 8.64 -20.39
N ALA A 181 8.62 7.76 -19.85
CA ALA A 181 8.87 7.09 -18.58
C ALA A 181 10.17 6.25 -18.57
N GLU A 182 10.56 5.70 -19.75
CA GLU A 182 11.80 4.93 -19.87
C GLU A 182 13.03 5.83 -19.78
N PHE A 183 13.02 6.97 -20.45
CA PHE A 183 14.13 7.91 -20.37
C PHE A 183 14.25 8.54 -18.99
N GLN A 184 13.13 8.86 -18.34
CA GLN A 184 13.13 9.35 -16.96
C GLN A 184 13.78 8.35 -16.00
N ARG A 185 13.52 7.04 -16.16
CA ARG A 185 14.20 5.98 -15.38
C ARG A 185 15.71 5.98 -15.60
N LYS A 186 16.15 6.05 -16.85
CA LYS A 186 17.58 6.12 -17.21
C LYS A 186 18.25 7.36 -16.57
N CYS A 187 17.58 8.51 -16.61
CA CYS A 187 18.09 9.74 -15.98
C CYS A 187 18.24 9.58 -14.45
N ARG A 188 17.23 9.02 -13.78
CA ARG A 188 17.28 8.78 -12.33
C ARG A 188 18.41 7.81 -11.96
N ALA A 189 18.55 6.71 -12.68
CA ALA A 189 19.64 5.75 -12.49
C ALA A 189 21.02 6.43 -12.66
N LYS A 190 21.19 7.24 -13.71
CA LYS A 190 22.45 7.94 -13.97
C LYS A 190 22.81 8.95 -12.90
N ILE A 191 21.84 9.66 -12.34
CA ILE A 191 22.05 10.55 -11.19
C ILE A 191 22.45 9.77 -9.95
N GLY A 192 21.86 8.58 -9.73
CA GLY A 192 22.27 7.66 -8.68
C GLY A 192 23.73 7.21 -8.82
N GLU A 193 24.15 6.83 -10.04
CA GLU A 193 25.55 6.49 -10.33
C GLU A 193 26.51 7.66 -10.05
N LEU A 194 26.14 8.89 -10.43
CA LEU A 194 26.95 10.08 -10.13
C LEU A 194 27.10 10.30 -8.62
N ARG A 195 26.05 10.08 -7.84
CA ARG A 195 26.09 10.14 -6.39
C ARG A 195 27.02 9.08 -5.81
N GLU A 196 26.90 7.82 -6.25
CA GLU A 196 27.78 6.72 -5.80
C GLU A 196 29.26 6.97 -6.14
N GLN A 197 29.53 7.68 -7.24
CA GLN A 197 30.87 8.16 -7.61
C GLN A 197 31.37 9.34 -6.76
N GLY A 198 30.60 9.76 -5.74
CA GLY A 198 30.95 10.86 -4.85
C GLY A 198 30.87 12.25 -5.50
N LYS A 199 30.05 12.43 -6.54
CA LYS A 199 29.78 13.74 -7.14
C LYS A 199 28.85 14.56 -6.27
N THR A 200 29.08 15.86 -6.22
CA THR A 200 28.17 16.78 -5.52
C THR A 200 26.94 17.03 -6.38
N ILE A 201 25.75 16.85 -5.82
CA ILE A 201 24.49 17.03 -6.54
C ILE A 201 23.70 18.15 -5.86
N VAL A 202 23.22 19.11 -6.63
CA VAL A 202 22.23 20.09 -6.17
C VAL A 202 20.99 19.94 -7.00
N PHE A 203 19.90 19.55 -6.35
CA PHE A 203 18.68 19.16 -7.01
C PHE A 203 17.50 20.03 -6.61
N VAL A 204 16.78 20.55 -7.59
CA VAL A 204 15.51 21.27 -7.40
C VAL A 204 14.37 20.46 -7.98
N SER A 205 13.36 20.12 -7.20
CA SER A 205 12.20 19.41 -7.67
C SER A 205 10.95 19.71 -6.85
N HIS A 206 9.80 19.54 -7.48
CA HIS A 206 8.51 19.45 -6.81
C HIS A 206 8.16 17.99 -6.40
N ASP A 207 8.86 17.00 -6.94
CA ASP A 207 8.76 15.60 -6.53
C ASP A 207 9.49 15.40 -5.20
N LEU A 208 8.77 15.60 -4.11
CA LEU A 208 9.29 15.51 -2.74
C LEU A 208 9.80 14.10 -2.43
N GLY A 209 9.20 13.07 -3.03
CA GLY A 209 9.63 11.70 -2.88
C GLY A 209 11.03 11.50 -3.47
N PHE A 210 11.27 11.97 -4.69
CA PHE A 210 12.59 11.86 -5.34
C PHE A 210 13.66 12.70 -4.62
N VAL A 211 13.30 13.91 -4.16
CA VAL A 211 14.20 14.73 -3.33
C VAL A 211 14.59 14.03 -2.04
N ASN A 212 13.64 13.39 -1.36
CA ASN A 212 13.88 12.62 -0.14
C ASN A 212 14.79 11.41 -0.37
N THR A 213 14.75 10.83 -1.57
CA THR A 213 15.57 9.67 -1.98
C THR A 213 17.00 10.04 -2.30
N LEU A 214 17.17 11.12 -3.04
CA LEU A 214 18.44 11.49 -3.62
C LEU A 214 19.29 12.32 -2.66
N CYS A 215 18.65 13.16 -1.83
CA CYS A 215 19.32 14.22 -1.10
C CYS A 215 19.55 13.86 0.37
N GLU A 216 20.76 14.09 0.86
CA GLU A 216 21.14 13.92 2.26
C GLU A 216 20.65 15.09 3.13
N ARG A 217 20.47 16.25 2.51
CA ARG A 217 19.99 17.47 3.16
C ARG A 217 19.09 18.26 2.22
N ILE A 218 18.10 18.95 2.78
CA ILE A 218 17.19 19.81 2.02
C ILE A 218 17.23 21.23 2.57
N VAL A 219 17.19 22.19 1.65
CA VAL A 219 16.98 23.62 1.92
C VAL A 219 15.61 24.03 1.42
N LEU A 220 14.80 24.61 2.29
CA LEU A 220 13.52 25.19 1.93
C LEU A 220 13.67 26.69 1.69
N LEU A 221 13.26 27.13 0.50
CA LEU A 221 13.17 28.54 0.14
C LEU A 221 11.72 29.02 0.16
N ASP A 222 11.46 30.09 0.93
CA ASP A 222 10.18 30.82 0.87
C ASP A 222 10.43 32.31 0.68
N LYS A 223 9.82 32.91 -0.35
CA LYS A 223 9.95 34.34 -0.70
C LYS A 223 11.40 34.86 -0.70
N GLY A 224 12.28 34.04 -1.26
CA GLY A 224 13.70 34.37 -1.39
C GLY A 224 14.53 34.22 -0.10
N ARG A 225 13.99 33.68 0.97
CA ARG A 225 14.68 33.40 2.23
C ARG A 225 14.84 31.93 2.47
N MET A 226 15.91 31.51 3.08
CA MET A 226 16.09 30.15 3.57
C MET A 226 15.39 30.03 4.91
N VAL A 227 14.30 29.22 4.94
CA VAL A 227 13.42 29.08 6.11
C VAL A 227 13.81 27.88 6.95
N GLN A 228 14.10 26.77 6.31
CA GLN A 228 14.46 25.54 6.97
C GLN A 228 15.59 24.83 6.23
N ARG A 229 16.51 24.25 6.99
CA ARG A 229 17.53 23.32 6.52
C ARG A 229 17.72 22.24 7.57
N ASP A 230 17.48 20.99 7.21
CA ASP A 230 17.57 19.84 8.09
C ASP A 230 17.59 18.54 7.23
N THR A 231 17.38 17.40 7.89
CA THR A 231 17.18 16.15 7.16
C THR A 231 16.00 16.26 6.18
N PRO A 232 16.02 15.53 5.06
CA PRO A 232 14.98 15.59 4.05
C PRO A 232 13.57 15.49 4.64
N GLN A 233 13.31 14.48 5.47
CA GLN A 233 11.99 14.22 6.04
C GLN A 233 11.46 15.40 6.88
N LYS A 234 12.27 15.92 7.80
CA LYS A 234 11.85 17.05 8.66
C LYS A 234 11.56 18.31 7.86
N THR A 235 12.36 18.57 6.83
CA THR A 235 12.17 19.76 5.97
C THR A 235 10.94 19.60 5.08
N ILE A 236 10.70 18.44 4.50
CA ILE A 236 9.50 18.13 3.71
C ILE A 236 8.25 18.25 4.57
N THR A 237 8.25 17.64 5.75
CA THR A 237 7.15 17.75 6.71
C THR A 237 6.81 19.19 7.05
N TRP A 238 7.83 19.97 7.38
CA TRP A 238 7.65 21.40 7.68
C TRP A 238 7.08 22.15 6.47
N TYR A 239 7.59 21.87 5.26
CA TYR A 239 7.08 22.45 4.01
C TYR A 239 5.60 22.11 3.80
N LEU A 240 5.22 20.83 3.94
CA LEU A 240 3.82 20.39 3.81
C LEU A 240 2.91 21.10 4.80
N ARG A 241 3.33 21.26 6.05
CA ARG A 241 2.57 22.01 7.08
C ARG A 241 2.38 23.49 6.74
N GLN A 242 3.37 24.13 6.11
CA GLN A 242 3.30 25.57 5.75
C GLN A 242 2.49 25.80 4.46
N VAL A 243 2.70 24.96 3.46
CA VAL A 243 1.95 25.04 2.18
C VAL A 243 0.46 24.75 2.43
N GLY A 244 0.17 23.93 3.42
CA GLY A 244 -1.17 23.52 3.79
C GLY A 244 -2.10 24.63 4.19
N ARG A 245 -1.58 25.65 4.82
CA ARG A 245 -2.39 26.82 5.21
C ARG A 245 -2.92 27.63 4.01
N ASP A 246 -2.33 27.46 2.82
CA ASP A 246 -2.61 28.28 1.65
C ASP A 246 -3.25 27.52 0.46
N LYS A 247 -3.24 26.17 0.43
CA LYS A 247 -3.63 25.36 -0.76
C LYS A 247 -4.40 24.06 -0.44
N GLY A 248 -5.40 24.10 0.45
CA GLY A 248 -6.26 22.91 0.62
C GLY A 248 -5.56 21.70 1.26
N VAL A 249 -4.46 21.92 1.96
CA VAL A 249 -3.86 20.91 2.83
C VAL A 249 -4.62 20.91 4.15
N HIS A 250 -5.04 19.74 4.56
CA HIS A 250 -5.81 19.54 5.77
C HIS A 250 -4.96 18.80 6.78
N THR A 251 -4.78 19.42 7.93
CA THR A 251 -4.11 18.85 9.08
C THR A 251 -5.15 18.64 10.18
N PHE A 252 -5.18 17.45 10.74
CA PHE A 252 -6.00 17.12 11.91
C PHE A 252 -5.17 16.25 12.85
N ALA A 253 -5.45 16.33 14.14
CA ALA A 253 -4.63 15.69 15.17
C ALA A 253 -5.51 15.16 16.32
N ALA A 254 -5.04 14.07 16.92
CA ALA A 254 -5.64 13.49 18.12
C ALA A 254 -4.54 13.05 19.10
N GLY A 255 -4.35 13.80 20.19
CA GLY A 255 -3.27 13.55 21.14
C GLY A 255 -1.90 13.79 20.53
N GLU A 256 -1.08 12.74 20.46
CA GLU A 256 0.27 12.77 19.89
C GLU A 256 0.31 12.41 18.40
N ASP A 257 -0.83 12.05 17.83
CA ASP A 257 -0.98 11.62 16.43
C ASP A 257 -1.46 12.77 15.56
N GLU A 258 -0.89 12.90 14.38
CA GLU A 258 -1.23 13.93 13.40
C GLU A 258 -1.31 13.31 12.00
N ALA A 259 -2.26 13.75 11.19
CA ALA A 259 -2.32 13.40 9.78
C ALA A 259 -2.48 14.65 8.92
N VAL A 260 -1.80 14.63 7.77
CA VAL A 260 -1.74 15.74 6.81
C VAL A 260 -2.12 15.22 5.44
N HIS A 261 -3.22 15.71 4.88
CA HIS A 261 -3.57 15.47 3.47
C HIS A 261 -3.00 16.59 2.61
N CYS A 262 -2.32 16.24 1.52
CA CYS A 262 -1.79 17.17 0.53
C CYS A 262 -1.82 16.54 -0.87
N ASP A 263 -2.54 17.14 -1.80
CA ASP A 263 -2.57 16.75 -3.23
C ASP A 263 -2.73 15.23 -3.45
N GLY A 264 -3.71 14.60 -2.77
CA GLY A 264 -3.99 13.16 -2.90
C GLY A 264 -3.00 12.22 -2.21
N ARG A 265 -2.22 12.74 -1.27
CA ARG A 265 -1.31 11.99 -0.39
C ARG A 265 -1.68 12.26 1.07
N ILE A 266 -1.47 11.26 1.91
CA ILE A 266 -1.69 11.40 3.35
C ILE A 266 -0.37 11.06 4.04
N ALA A 267 0.20 12.01 4.78
CA ALA A 267 1.30 11.78 5.70
C ALA A 267 0.76 11.63 7.13
N VAL A 268 1.28 10.65 7.87
CA VAL A 268 0.86 10.36 9.25
C VAL A 268 2.07 10.44 10.17
N PHE A 269 1.87 11.04 11.33
CA PHE A 269 2.89 11.30 12.34
C PHE A 269 2.45 10.77 13.70
N HIS A 270 3.41 10.24 14.45
CA HIS A 270 3.24 9.85 15.85
C HIS A 270 4.35 10.51 16.69
N CYS A 271 4.00 11.17 17.79
CA CYS A 271 4.95 11.91 18.63
C CYS A 271 5.87 12.89 17.83
N GLY A 272 5.38 13.41 16.70
CA GLY A 272 6.12 14.31 15.81
C GLY A 272 7.06 13.64 14.81
N GLU A 273 7.26 12.32 14.87
CA GLU A 273 7.99 11.54 13.88
C GLU A 273 7.05 10.99 12.80
N GLU A 274 7.46 11.02 11.53
CA GLU A 274 6.67 10.50 10.42
C GLU A 274 6.69 8.98 10.36
N VAL A 275 5.52 8.35 10.50
CA VAL A 275 5.34 6.89 10.40
C VAL A 275 5.03 6.44 8.98
N SER A 276 4.61 7.35 8.10
CA SER A 276 4.53 7.14 6.65
C SER A 276 5.85 7.47 5.97
N ALA A 277 6.08 6.98 4.76
CA ALA A 277 7.21 7.39 3.93
C ALA A 277 6.82 8.58 3.02
N ALA A 278 7.77 9.13 2.29
CA ALA A 278 7.63 10.37 1.51
C ALA A 278 6.43 10.42 0.55
N ASP A 279 6.00 9.29 -0.01
CA ASP A 279 4.79 9.23 -0.85
C ASP A 279 3.50 9.11 -0.03
N GLY A 280 3.61 8.91 1.27
CA GLY A 280 2.49 8.77 2.17
C GLY A 280 1.53 7.64 1.79
N PHE A 281 0.26 7.82 2.11
CA PHE A 281 -0.79 6.92 1.67
C PHE A 281 -1.49 7.51 0.45
N ARG A 282 -1.65 6.75 -0.59
CA ARG A 282 -2.23 7.19 -1.87
C ARG A 282 -3.04 6.08 -2.55
N MET A 283 -3.77 6.46 -3.60
CA MET A 283 -4.50 5.52 -4.46
C MET A 283 -3.87 5.47 -5.85
N GLU A 284 -3.92 4.29 -6.44
CA GLU A 284 -3.64 4.06 -7.86
C GLU A 284 -4.84 3.39 -8.51
N LEU A 285 -5.20 3.85 -9.71
CA LEU A 285 -6.32 3.35 -10.50
C LEU A 285 -5.80 2.98 -11.88
N ALA A 286 -6.04 1.76 -12.31
CA ALA A 286 -5.70 1.33 -13.66
C ALA A 286 -6.96 1.16 -14.50
N SER A 287 -7.04 1.92 -15.60
CA SER A 287 -7.92 1.62 -16.72
C SER A 287 -7.24 0.58 -17.63
N LEU A 288 -7.91 0.13 -18.69
CA LEU A 288 -7.31 -0.80 -19.66
C LEU A 288 -6.07 -0.24 -20.37
N GLU A 289 -5.95 1.07 -20.46
CA GLU A 289 -4.93 1.75 -21.26
C GLU A 289 -3.88 2.48 -20.42
N GLN A 290 -4.23 2.96 -19.22
CA GLN A 290 -3.38 3.86 -18.43
C GLN A 290 -3.55 3.64 -16.93
N ARG A 291 -2.47 3.93 -16.20
CA ARG A 291 -2.45 4.03 -14.74
C ARG A 291 -2.54 5.49 -14.32
N HIS A 292 -3.33 5.77 -13.29
CA HIS A 292 -3.57 7.08 -12.71
C HIS A 292 -3.37 7.00 -11.21
N THR A 293 -2.87 8.07 -10.62
CA THR A 293 -2.69 8.16 -9.17
C THR A 293 -3.61 9.20 -8.57
N SER A 294 -3.85 9.12 -7.27
CA SER A 294 -4.62 10.15 -6.54
C SER A 294 -3.99 11.54 -6.62
N THR A 295 -2.69 11.64 -6.95
CA THR A 295 -2.00 12.92 -7.18
C THR A 295 -2.35 13.58 -8.52
N ASP A 296 -3.02 12.84 -9.43
CA ASP A 296 -3.53 13.38 -10.69
C ASP A 296 -4.94 14.00 -10.55
N ALA A 297 -5.48 14.03 -9.34
CA ALA A 297 -6.80 14.58 -9.06
C ALA A 297 -6.71 16.03 -8.56
N ASP A 298 -7.76 16.80 -8.86
CA ASP A 298 -7.98 18.12 -8.27
C ASP A 298 -8.81 17.97 -6.99
N TRP A 299 -8.21 18.33 -5.84
CA TRP A 299 -8.76 18.05 -4.52
C TRP A 299 -9.47 19.22 -3.90
N GLU A 300 -10.66 18.97 -3.36
CA GLU A 300 -11.43 19.93 -2.57
C GLU A 300 -11.85 19.32 -1.22
N VAL A 301 -12.01 20.18 -0.20
CA VAL A 301 -12.58 19.79 1.07
C VAL A 301 -14.09 19.94 1.02
N VAL A 302 -14.75 18.85 1.30
CA VAL A 302 -16.19 18.81 1.41
C VAL A 302 -16.62 19.19 2.83
N GLU A 303 -15.89 18.68 3.84
CA GLU A 303 -16.18 18.90 5.25
C GLU A 303 -14.88 18.75 6.05
N GLY A 304 -14.59 19.67 6.95
CA GLY A 304 -13.39 19.63 7.82
C GLY A 304 -13.72 19.89 9.26
N GLY A 305 -13.03 19.20 10.17
CA GLY A 305 -13.14 19.33 11.60
C GLY A 305 -11.82 19.02 12.33
N PRO A 306 -11.75 19.22 13.65
CA PRO A 306 -10.52 19.00 14.40
C PRO A 306 -10.08 17.52 14.39
N ASP A 307 -11.01 16.59 14.35
CA ASP A 307 -10.73 15.14 14.45
C ASP A 307 -10.70 14.43 13.10
N GLY A 308 -10.93 15.17 11.99
CA GLY A 308 -10.91 14.58 10.66
C GLY A 308 -11.51 15.45 9.57
N CYS A 309 -11.49 14.95 8.35
CA CYS A 309 -12.05 15.63 7.18
C CYS A 309 -12.68 14.67 6.16
N ARG A 310 -13.57 15.21 5.33
CA ARG A 310 -14.08 14.58 4.11
C ARG A 310 -13.58 15.39 2.92
N ILE A 311 -12.91 14.74 2.01
CA ILE A 311 -12.29 15.35 0.83
C ILE A 311 -12.72 14.63 -0.43
N ALA A 312 -12.78 15.36 -1.54
CA ALA A 312 -13.12 14.82 -2.83
C ALA A 312 -12.06 15.22 -3.85
N GLY A 313 -11.53 14.25 -4.59
CA GLY A 313 -10.55 14.45 -5.65
C GLY A 313 -11.16 14.15 -7.01
N ARG A 314 -11.30 15.14 -7.88
CA ARG A 314 -11.79 14.93 -9.24
C ARG A 314 -10.65 14.49 -10.14
N MET A 315 -10.74 13.28 -10.70
CA MET A 315 -9.72 12.76 -11.60
C MET A 315 -9.74 13.53 -12.94
N MET A 316 -8.56 13.98 -13.39
CA MET A 316 -8.46 14.80 -14.61
C MET A 316 -8.74 14.02 -15.89
N ARG A 317 -8.51 12.72 -15.92
CA ARG A 317 -8.59 11.86 -17.12
C ARG A 317 -9.60 10.73 -17.02
N LEU A 318 -10.20 10.53 -15.87
CA LEU A 318 -11.23 9.53 -15.63
C LEU A 318 -12.53 10.23 -15.21
N PRO A 319 -13.71 9.73 -15.64
CA PRO A 319 -15.00 10.35 -15.29
C PRO A 319 -15.44 9.93 -13.88
N LEU A 320 -14.57 10.14 -12.89
CA LEU A 320 -14.82 9.77 -11.50
C LEU A 320 -14.17 10.73 -10.51
N ARG A 321 -14.68 10.72 -9.28
CA ARG A 321 -14.16 11.40 -8.12
C ARG A 321 -13.74 10.39 -7.06
N LEU A 322 -12.62 10.62 -6.43
CA LEU A 322 -12.19 9.91 -5.21
C LEU A 322 -12.86 10.58 -4.01
N LEU A 323 -13.53 9.81 -3.18
CA LEU A 323 -14.17 10.31 -1.96
C LEU A 323 -13.46 9.69 -0.77
N TRP A 324 -12.71 10.51 -0.03
CA TRP A 324 -11.98 10.07 1.15
C TRP A 324 -12.57 10.68 2.42
N ARG A 325 -12.66 9.86 3.44
CA ARG A 325 -12.91 10.32 4.80
C ARG A 325 -11.71 9.92 5.67
N LEU A 326 -11.09 10.91 6.27
CA LEU A 326 -9.93 10.78 7.13
C LEU A 326 -10.35 11.20 8.54
N ARG A 327 -10.06 10.37 9.54
CA ARG A 327 -10.38 10.68 10.94
C ARG A 327 -9.45 9.96 11.90
N PHE A 328 -9.36 10.47 13.12
CA PHE A 328 -8.90 9.69 14.26
C PHE A 328 -10.11 9.17 15.03
N ASP A 329 -10.08 7.89 15.42
CA ASP A 329 -11.16 7.22 16.13
C ASP A 329 -10.56 6.23 17.13
N GLY A 330 -10.73 6.50 18.44
CA GLY A 330 -10.23 5.64 19.50
C GLY A 330 -8.71 5.41 19.47
N GLY A 331 -7.92 6.40 19.07
CA GLY A 331 -6.46 6.29 18.94
C GLY A 331 -5.99 5.61 17.65
N ARG A 332 -6.87 5.44 16.68
CA ARG A 332 -6.59 4.89 15.35
C ARG A 332 -6.71 5.96 14.29
N PHE A 333 -5.78 6.04 13.38
CA PHE A 333 -5.98 6.75 12.13
C PHE A 333 -6.86 5.91 11.19
N VAL A 334 -7.94 6.46 10.68
CA VAL A 334 -8.91 5.76 9.82
C VAL A 334 -9.03 6.47 8.48
N TRP A 335 -8.78 5.73 7.41
CA TRP A 335 -8.93 6.16 6.03
C TRP A 335 -10.02 5.35 5.33
N THR A 336 -11.17 5.97 5.08
CA THR A 336 -12.28 5.36 4.34
C THR A 336 -12.26 5.87 2.91
N VAL A 337 -12.37 4.96 1.95
CA VAL A 337 -12.27 5.24 0.51
C VAL A 337 -13.52 4.80 -0.21
N ALA A 338 -14.06 5.69 -1.03
CA ALA A 338 -15.10 5.41 -2.03
C ALA A 338 -14.73 6.11 -3.35
N ILE A 339 -15.35 5.67 -4.44
CA ILE A 339 -15.34 6.38 -5.72
C ILE A 339 -16.75 6.80 -6.09
N GLU A 340 -16.89 7.95 -6.73
CA GLU A 340 -18.12 8.40 -7.35
C GLU A 340 -17.91 8.43 -8.85
N ALA A 341 -18.58 7.54 -9.58
CA ALA A 341 -18.57 7.55 -11.04
C ALA A 341 -19.57 8.57 -11.56
N GLU A 342 -19.11 9.58 -12.31
CA GLU A 342 -19.95 10.62 -12.93
C GLU A 342 -20.78 10.03 -14.08
N ARG A 343 -20.28 9.00 -14.73
CA ARG A 343 -20.91 8.14 -15.73
C ARG A 343 -20.30 6.75 -15.65
N ASP A 344 -20.89 5.78 -16.31
CA ASP A 344 -20.34 4.43 -16.37
C ASP A 344 -18.88 4.45 -16.83
N CYS A 345 -18.01 3.81 -16.08
CA CYS A 345 -16.58 3.71 -16.37
C CYS A 345 -16.04 2.34 -16.02
N ALA A 346 -14.98 1.92 -16.73
CA ALA A 346 -14.34 0.64 -16.50
C ALA A 346 -12.97 0.83 -15.85
N LEU A 347 -12.72 0.11 -14.76
CA LEU A 347 -11.43 0.02 -14.08
C LEU A 347 -10.98 -1.43 -14.02
N ALA A 348 -9.72 -1.69 -14.38
CA ALA A 348 -9.11 -3.01 -14.32
C ALA A 348 -8.56 -3.31 -12.91
N GLU A 349 -8.05 -2.28 -12.24
CA GLU A 349 -7.41 -2.41 -10.94
C GLU A 349 -7.59 -1.12 -10.11
N ILE A 350 -7.76 -1.28 -8.83
CA ILE A 350 -7.71 -0.19 -7.85
C ILE A 350 -6.77 -0.64 -6.72
N THR A 351 -5.78 0.20 -6.38
CA THR A 351 -4.82 -0.09 -5.31
C THR A 351 -4.73 1.07 -4.34
N ALA A 352 -4.93 0.81 -3.05
CA ALA A 352 -4.49 1.69 -1.98
C ALA A 352 -3.06 1.29 -1.58
N GLN A 353 -2.14 2.25 -1.59
CA GLN A 353 -0.72 2.07 -1.29
C GLN A 353 -0.37 2.86 -0.04
N LEU A 354 0.16 2.17 0.96
CA LEU A 354 0.61 2.77 2.22
C LEU A 354 2.13 2.62 2.30
N PHE A 355 2.84 3.69 1.96
CA PHE A 355 4.30 3.71 1.98
C PHE A 355 4.81 3.96 3.39
N LEU A 356 5.73 3.11 3.83
CA LEU A 356 6.34 3.14 5.16
C LEU A 356 7.87 3.21 5.07
N PRO A 357 8.54 3.81 6.06
CA PRO A 357 9.99 3.84 6.13
C PRO A 357 10.64 2.45 6.08
N ALA A 358 11.84 2.37 5.50
CA ALA A 358 12.64 1.14 5.46
C ALA A 358 13.04 0.62 6.86
N ALA A 359 12.99 1.47 7.88
CA ALA A 359 13.22 1.14 9.28
C ALA A 359 12.23 0.11 9.84
N TYR A 360 11.08 -0.09 9.21
CA TYR A 360 10.24 -1.25 9.50
C TYR A 360 10.87 -2.49 8.88
N THR A 361 11.43 -3.36 9.73
CA THR A 361 12.24 -4.52 9.31
C THR A 361 11.46 -5.82 9.33
N ARG A 362 10.41 -5.94 10.15
CA ARG A 362 9.59 -7.14 10.29
C ARG A 362 8.14 -6.89 9.93
N TRP A 363 7.52 -7.90 9.33
CA TRP A 363 6.08 -7.93 9.07
C TRP A 363 5.42 -9.10 9.79
N ILE A 364 4.15 -8.92 10.18
CA ILE A 364 3.32 -9.95 10.82
C ILE A 364 1.98 -9.99 10.09
N TYR A 365 1.53 -11.19 9.80
CA TYR A 365 0.26 -11.45 9.16
C TYR A 365 -0.37 -12.71 9.75
N GLY A 366 -1.41 -12.57 10.57
CA GLY A 366 -1.98 -13.69 11.32
C GLY A 366 -0.89 -14.36 12.18
N ASP A 367 -0.69 -15.65 11.95
CA ASP A 367 0.33 -16.46 12.65
C ASP A 367 1.68 -16.51 11.90
N VAL A 368 1.79 -15.81 10.78
CA VAL A 368 3.00 -15.79 9.96
C VAL A 368 3.71 -14.47 10.16
N SER A 369 5.00 -14.52 10.42
CA SER A 369 5.86 -13.36 10.48
C SER A 369 7.15 -13.62 9.71
N GLY A 370 7.81 -12.54 9.29
CA GLY A 370 9.08 -12.61 8.60
C GLY A 370 9.74 -11.24 8.54
N ASP A 371 10.98 -11.26 8.08
CA ASP A 371 11.74 -10.04 7.86
C ASP A 371 11.53 -9.56 6.42
N PHE A 372 11.52 -8.24 6.24
CA PHE A 372 11.57 -7.67 4.91
C PHE A 372 12.96 -7.94 4.30
N PRO A 373 13.03 -8.53 3.08
CA PRO A 373 14.32 -8.73 2.43
C PRO A 373 15.01 -7.38 2.19
N GLN A 374 16.34 -7.39 2.22
CA GLN A 374 17.11 -6.21 1.82
C GLN A 374 16.94 -5.99 0.32
N ILE A 375 16.69 -4.75 -0.06
CA ILE A 375 16.55 -4.36 -1.47
C ILE A 375 17.96 -4.07 -1.99
N THR A 376 18.34 -4.74 -3.06
CA THR A 376 19.59 -4.48 -3.77
C THR A 376 19.32 -3.63 -5.00
N PRO A 377 20.32 -2.89 -5.54
CA PRO A 377 20.16 -2.11 -6.77
C PRO A 377 19.77 -2.93 -8.00
N ALA A 378 19.98 -4.25 -7.95
CA ALA A 378 19.63 -5.19 -9.02
C ALA A 378 18.16 -5.67 -8.94
N ASP A 379 17.46 -5.38 -7.84
CA ASP A 379 16.07 -5.78 -7.67
C ASP A 379 15.14 -4.93 -8.55
N THR A 380 14.05 -5.56 -8.99
CA THR A 380 12.99 -4.87 -9.73
C THR A 380 12.34 -3.78 -8.87
N GLU A 381 11.77 -2.77 -9.49
CA GLU A 381 11.12 -1.63 -8.80
C GLU A 381 10.12 -2.04 -7.71
N TRP A 382 9.50 -3.22 -7.85
CA TRP A 382 8.53 -3.78 -6.91
C TRP A 382 8.80 -5.25 -6.64
N ASN A 383 8.97 -5.60 -5.38
CA ASN A 383 9.21 -6.97 -4.94
C ASN A 383 8.13 -7.39 -3.95
N VAL A 384 7.26 -8.32 -4.33
CA VAL A 384 6.21 -8.84 -3.44
C VAL A 384 6.89 -9.71 -2.38
N VAL A 385 6.79 -9.31 -1.12
CA VAL A 385 7.42 -10.00 0.02
C VAL A 385 6.59 -11.19 0.46
N VAL A 386 5.25 -11.06 0.42
CA VAL A 386 4.32 -12.13 0.77
C VAL A 386 3.51 -12.48 -0.47
N ALA A 387 3.91 -13.57 -1.14
CA ALA A 387 3.25 -14.05 -2.36
C ALA A 387 1.88 -14.70 -2.11
N GLN A 388 1.59 -15.12 -0.87
CA GLN A 388 0.29 -15.68 -0.51
C GLN A 388 -0.68 -14.56 -0.20
N GLU A 389 -1.86 -14.64 -0.78
CA GLU A 389 -2.94 -13.72 -0.50
C GLU A 389 -3.26 -13.69 1.00
N MET A 390 -3.17 -12.50 1.60
CA MET A 390 -3.49 -12.31 3.00
C MET A 390 -4.99 -12.46 3.21
N LYS A 391 -5.40 -13.52 3.88
CA LYS A 391 -6.83 -13.84 4.14
C LYS A 391 -7.36 -13.19 5.42
N THR A 392 -6.49 -12.59 6.23
CA THR A 392 -6.88 -11.86 7.43
C THR A 392 -6.99 -10.37 7.14
N PRO A 393 -7.90 -9.66 7.80
CA PRO A 393 -8.01 -8.22 7.64
C PRO A 393 -6.97 -7.44 8.46
N VAL A 394 -6.15 -8.12 9.27
CA VAL A 394 -5.19 -7.48 10.18
C VAL A 394 -3.77 -7.89 9.83
N THR A 395 -2.89 -6.90 9.74
CA THR A 395 -1.45 -7.09 9.52
C THR A 395 -0.68 -6.03 10.31
N ALA A 396 0.60 -6.27 10.58
CA ALA A 396 1.42 -5.34 11.32
C ALA A 396 2.84 -5.28 10.78
N VAL A 397 3.53 -4.18 11.14
CA VAL A 397 4.98 -4.05 10.95
C VAL A 397 5.65 -3.57 12.23
N LEU A 398 6.87 -4.03 12.42
CA LEU A 398 7.70 -3.64 13.55
C LEU A 398 9.01 -3.06 13.06
N PRO A 399 9.47 -1.96 13.66
CA PRO A 399 10.83 -1.46 13.47
C PRO A 399 11.82 -2.31 14.30
N ASP A 400 13.13 -2.09 14.12
CA ASP A 400 14.15 -2.70 14.96
C ASP A 400 14.04 -2.25 16.42
N ASP A 401 14.64 -3.06 17.34
CA ASP A 401 14.67 -2.71 18.75
C ASP A 401 15.52 -1.46 18.99
N GLY A 402 14.89 -0.44 19.59
CA GLY A 402 15.53 0.85 19.89
C GLY A 402 15.32 1.92 18.84
N ASP A 403 14.59 1.66 17.74
CA ASP A 403 14.13 2.70 16.81
C ASP A 403 13.06 3.59 17.47
N ALA A 404 12.99 4.85 17.06
CA ALA A 404 12.00 5.81 17.53
C ALA A 404 10.59 5.56 16.96
N LEU A 405 10.48 4.76 15.90
CA LEU A 405 9.20 4.46 15.26
C LEU A 405 8.37 3.47 16.08
N PRO A 406 7.04 3.67 16.19
CA PRO A 406 6.16 2.73 16.87
C PRO A 406 5.86 1.49 16.01
N PRO A 407 5.50 0.35 16.59
CA PRO A 407 4.81 -0.72 15.87
C PRO A 407 3.51 -0.20 15.25
N LEU A 408 3.20 -0.64 14.02
CA LEU A 408 1.97 -0.30 13.33
C LEU A 408 1.11 -1.54 13.13
N VAL A 409 -0.17 -1.45 13.49
CA VAL A 409 -1.16 -2.49 13.24
C VAL A 409 -2.23 -1.94 12.29
N PHE A 410 -2.45 -2.62 11.18
CA PHE A 410 -3.40 -2.23 10.15
C PHE A 410 -4.60 -3.16 10.17
N HIS A 411 -5.80 -2.57 10.16
CA HIS A 411 -7.07 -3.27 10.03
C HIS A 411 -7.70 -2.86 8.70
N LEU A 412 -8.03 -3.84 7.87
CA LEU A 412 -8.71 -3.61 6.60
C LEU A 412 -10.15 -4.07 6.67
N ARG A 413 -11.10 -3.17 6.53
CA ARG A 413 -12.50 -3.46 6.30
C ARG A 413 -12.81 -3.30 4.81
N ARG A 414 -13.26 -4.37 4.18
CA ARG A 414 -13.57 -4.40 2.76
C ARG A 414 -15.06 -4.13 2.56
N GLU A 415 -15.39 -3.08 1.84
CA GLU A 415 -16.74 -2.86 1.33
C GLU A 415 -16.91 -3.50 -0.06
N ASN A 416 -15.78 -3.66 -0.79
CA ASN A 416 -15.71 -4.41 -2.04
C ASN A 416 -14.89 -5.71 -1.81
N PRO A 417 -15.43 -6.91 -2.11
CA PRO A 417 -14.79 -8.20 -1.82
C PRO A 417 -13.54 -8.49 -2.66
N PHE A 418 -13.32 -7.76 -3.75
CA PHE A 418 -12.17 -8.00 -4.64
C PHE A 418 -10.83 -7.50 -4.08
N PHE A 419 -10.81 -6.75 -2.97
CA PHE A 419 -9.57 -6.30 -2.37
C PHE A 419 -8.78 -7.41 -1.70
N SER A 420 -7.50 -7.54 -2.06
CA SER A 420 -6.48 -8.35 -1.38
C SER A 420 -5.39 -7.47 -0.78
N LEU A 421 -4.81 -7.97 0.32
CA LEU A 421 -3.67 -7.34 0.98
C LEU A 421 -2.39 -8.10 0.63
N PHE A 422 -1.30 -7.35 0.44
CA PHE A 422 0.05 -7.92 0.38
C PHE A 422 1.10 -6.89 0.79
N TRP A 423 2.23 -7.39 1.30
CA TRP A 423 3.41 -6.58 1.56
C TRP A 423 4.34 -6.62 0.36
N ALA A 424 4.86 -5.46 0.00
CA ALA A 424 5.89 -5.32 -1.02
C ALA A 424 7.05 -4.46 -0.49
N ASN A 425 8.24 -4.73 -1.04
CA ASN A 425 9.34 -3.79 -1.01
C ASN A 425 9.33 -3.00 -2.29
N THR A 426 9.80 -1.76 -2.24
CA THR A 426 10.05 -0.98 -3.44
C THR A 426 11.42 -0.34 -3.38
N SER A 427 12.19 -0.45 -4.45
CA SER A 427 13.40 0.33 -4.68
C SER A 427 13.06 1.75 -5.18
N TYR A 428 11.81 1.93 -5.62
CA TYR A 428 11.26 3.22 -5.97
C TYR A 428 11.16 4.06 -4.69
N MET A 429 11.82 5.22 -4.67
CA MET A 429 11.77 6.20 -3.58
C MET A 429 12.27 5.71 -2.20
N ASN A 430 13.54 5.32 -2.10
CA ASN A 430 14.26 5.03 -0.84
C ASN A 430 13.96 3.69 -0.17
N HIS A 431 13.85 2.63 -0.94
CA HIS A 431 13.77 1.29 -0.33
C HIS A 431 12.69 1.20 0.75
N GLY A 432 11.49 1.71 0.44
CA GLY A 432 10.35 1.71 1.36
C GLY A 432 9.68 0.35 1.47
N ARG A 433 8.88 0.20 2.52
CA ARG A 433 7.92 -0.90 2.69
C ARG A 433 6.56 -0.40 2.20
N VAL A 434 5.79 -1.24 1.54
CA VAL A 434 4.47 -0.84 1.06
C VAL A 434 3.44 -1.89 1.42
N LEU A 435 2.42 -1.47 2.16
CA LEU A 435 1.19 -2.26 2.27
C LEU A 435 0.29 -1.90 1.09
N CYS A 436 0.00 -2.88 0.26
CA CYS A 436 -0.91 -2.75 -0.87
C CYS A 436 -2.25 -3.41 -0.55
N ALA A 437 -3.33 -2.65 -0.69
CA ALA A 437 -4.68 -3.19 -0.77
C ALA A 437 -5.15 -3.05 -2.20
N THR A 438 -5.18 -4.15 -2.97
CA THR A 438 -5.44 -4.15 -4.40
C THR A 438 -6.68 -4.94 -4.75
N ALA A 439 -7.54 -4.38 -5.57
CA ALA A 439 -8.66 -5.05 -6.20
C ALA A 439 -8.40 -5.20 -7.70
N HIS A 440 -8.34 -6.44 -8.18
CA HIS A 440 -8.34 -6.76 -9.59
C HIS A 440 -9.76 -7.15 -10.01
N PHE A 441 -10.32 -6.46 -10.97
CA PHE A 441 -11.69 -6.73 -11.44
C PHE A 441 -11.65 -7.64 -12.67
N PRO A 442 -12.40 -8.78 -12.65
CA PRO A 442 -12.62 -9.61 -13.84
C PRO A 442 -13.23 -8.78 -14.97
N GLU A 443 -13.12 -9.25 -16.23
CA GLU A 443 -13.67 -8.50 -17.38
C GLU A 443 -15.16 -8.18 -17.24
N THR A 444 -15.94 -9.05 -16.61
CA THR A 444 -17.37 -8.90 -16.35
C THR A 444 -17.70 -7.82 -15.31
N ASP A 445 -16.78 -7.56 -14.37
CA ASP A 445 -17.02 -6.71 -13.19
C ASP A 445 -16.22 -5.41 -13.21
N ARG A 446 -15.61 -5.07 -14.33
CA ARG A 446 -14.82 -3.81 -14.51
C ARG A 446 -15.68 -2.56 -14.59
N SER A 447 -16.97 -2.68 -14.82
CA SER A 447 -17.86 -1.54 -15.02
C SER A 447 -18.43 -1.03 -13.71
N PHE A 448 -18.11 0.23 -13.41
CA PHE A 448 -18.72 1.00 -12.33
C PHE A 448 -19.84 1.85 -12.93
N ALA A 449 -21.08 1.54 -12.59
CA ALA A 449 -22.23 2.35 -13.00
C ALA A 449 -22.18 3.73 -12.34
N ARG A 450 -22.85 4.71 -12.94
CA ARG A 450 -22.95 6.06 -12.35
C ARG A 450 -23.44 5.98 -10.90
N GLY A 451 -22.72 6.59 -9.97
CA GLY A 451 -23.05 6.63 -8.54
C GLY A 451 -21.85 6.45 -7.64
N VAL A 452 -22.11 6.31 -6.34
CA VAL A 452 -21.09 6.13 -5.30
C VAL A 452 -20.88 4.66 -5.02
N HIS A 453 -19.61 4.23 -5.04
CA HIS A 453 -19.17 2.87 -4.79
C HIS A 453 -18.19 2.86 -3.61
N PRO A 454 -18.60 2.37 -2.42
CA PRO A 454 -17.68 2.16 -1.32
C PRO A 454 -16.64 1.10 -1.69
N LEU A 455 -15.38 1.32 -1.31
CA LEU A 455 -14.27 0.42 -1.64
C LEU A 455 -13.73 -0.27 -0.41
N LEU A 456 -13.13 0.50 0.49
CA LEU A 456 -12.44 -0.04 1.67
C LEU A 456 -12.31 1.01 2.79
N GLU A 457 -12.07 0.52 3.99
CA GLU A 457 -11.62 1.32 5.12
C GLU A 457 -10.34 0.68 5.69
N ILE A 458 -9.30 1.50 5.88
CA ILE A 458 -8.05 1.09 6.51
C ILE A 458 -7.93 1.86 7.82
N ALA A 459 -7.83 1.13 8.94
CA ALA A 459 -7.53 1.72 10.23
C ALA A 459 -6.11 1.31 10.65
N MET A 460 -5.32 2.28 11.11
CA MET A 460 -3.94 2.10 11.57
C MET A 460 -3.83 2.47 13.02
N GLU A 461 -3.37 1.53 13.86
CA GLU A 461 -3.00 1.75 15.25
C GLU A 461 -1.50 2.01 15.35
N MET A 462 -1.11 3.06 16.07
CA MET A 462 0.29 3.49 16.18
C MET A 462 0.88 3.30 17.59
N ASN A 463 0.08 2.98 18.56
CA ASN A 463 0.52 2.92 19.98
C ASN A 463 0.28 1.53 20.59
N VAL A 464 0.63 0.49 19.84
CA VAL A 464 0.45 -0.89 20.29
C VAL A 464 1.77 -1.38 20.93
N PRO A 465 1.74 -1.83 22.20
CA PRO A 465 2.91 -2.47 22.81
C PRO A 465 3.41 -3.65 21.97
N ARG A 466 4.72 -3.80 21.80
CA ARG A 466 5.32 -4.85 20.96
C ARG A 466 4.85 -6.25 21.30
N ASP A 467 4.71 -6.57 22.58
CA ASP A 467 4.24 -7.86 23.08
C ASP A 467 2.74 -8.11 22.83
N GLU A 468 1.98 -7.07 22.50
CA GLU A 468 0.57 -7.17 22.13
C GLU A 468 0.34 -7.28 20.62
N VAL A 469 1.31 -6.90 19.78
CA VAL A 469 1.14 -6.88 18.31
C VAL A 469 0.74 -8.25 17.78
N GLU A 470 1.44 -9.32 18.19
CA GLU A 470 1.11 -10.68 17.75
C GLU A 470 -0.29 -11.12 18.17
N LYS A 471 -0.75 -10.72 19.36
CA LYS A 471 -2.12 -10.99 19.82
C LYS A 471 -3.17 -10.24 19.01
N ARG A 472 -2.84 -9.03 18.54
CA ARG A 472 -3.76 -8.20 17.74
C ARG A 472 -3.84 -8.65 16.28
N THR A 473 -2.75 -9.14 15.72
CA THR A 473 -2.72 -9.66 14.34
C THR A 473 -3.25 -11.08 14.25
N SER A 474 -3.15 -11.86 15.31
CA SER A 474 -3.67 -13.23 15.34
C SER A 474 -5.21 -13.24 15.28
N LEU A 475 -5.76 -14.00 14.35
CA LEU A 475 -7.19 -14.35 14.33
C LEU A 475 -7.48 -15.50 15.30
N ASP A 476 -6.46 -16.05 15.92
CA ASP A 476 -6.60 -17.10 16.89
C ASP A 476 -7.39 -16.61 18.11
N ARG A 477 -8.57 -17.11 18.27
CA ARG A 477 -9.38 -16.93 19.46
C ARG A 477 -9.59 -18.26 20.13
N ILE A 478 -9.09 -18.35 21.36
CA ILE A 478 -9.27 -19.54 22.19
C ILE A 478 -10.46 -19.32 23.11
N LEU A 479 -11.39 -20.24 23.07
CA LEU A 479 -12.51 -20.32 23.99
C LEU A 479 -12.26 -21.49 24.94
N ASP A 480 -12.00 -21.18 26.22
CA ASP A 480 -11.87 -22.19 27.26
C ASP A 480 -13.27 -22.61 27.72
N CYS A 481 -13.55 -23.88 27.54
CA CYS A 481 -14.84 -24.51 27.85
C CYS A 481 -14.69 -25.60 28.93
N GLY A 482 -13.98 -25.30 30.00
CA GLY A 482 -13.57 -26.26 31.05
C GLY A 482 -12.30 -27.00 30.62
N ARG A 483 -12.38 -28.32 30.48
CA ARG A 483 -11.23 -29.14 29.99
C ARG A 483 -11.07 -29.10 28.46
N LEU A 484 -12.13 -28.72 27.75
CA LEU A 484 -12.13 -28.50 26.32
C LEU A 484 -11.68 -27.07 26.01
N SER A 485 -10.75 -26.89 25.09
CA SER A 485 -10.48 -25.62 24.45
C SER A 485 -10.80 -25.66 22.97
N ALA A 486 -11.40 -24.58 22.46
CA ALA A 486 -11.75 -24.42 21.05
C ALA A 486 -11.02 -23.19 20.50
N ARG A 487 -10.20 -23.42 19.47
CA ARG A 487 -9.41 -22.38 18.82
C ARG A 487 -9.94 -22.18 17.39
N PHE A 488 -10.44 -20.98 17.10
CA PHE A 488 -10.81 -20.62 15.75
C PHE A 488 -9.55 -20.25 14.95
N ASP A 489 -9.40 -20.85 13.78
CA ASP A 489 -8.30 -20.59 12.83
C ASP A 489 -8.84 -20.59 11.39
N LYS A 490 -8.96 -19.41 10.79
CA LYS A 490 -9.28 -19.21 9.36
C LYS A 490 -10.43 -20.08 8.84
N GLY A 491 -11.57 -20.05 9.51
CA GLY A 491 -12.76 -20.81 9.11
C GLY A 491 -12.78 -22.27 9.57
N ARG A 492 -11.91 -22.63 10.52
CA ARG A 492 -11.87 -23.93 11.18
C ARG A 492 -11.86 -23.75 12.69
N ILE A 493 -12.35 -24.75 13.42
CA ILE A 493 -12.23 -24.79 14.88
C ILE A 493 -11.41 -26.01 15.25
N ARG A 494 -10.25 -25.77 15.87
CA ARG A 494 -9.43 -26.83 16.50
C ARG A 494 -9.96 -27.08 17.90
N LEU A 495 -10.15 -28.34 18.24
CA LEU A 495 -10.56 -28.75 19.57
C LEU A 495 -9.43 -29.49 20.27
N SER A 496 -9.14 -29.09 21.51
CA SER A 496 -8.15 -29.76 22.36
C SER A 496 -8.75 -30.05 23.73
N TRP A 497 -8.37 -31.19 24.32
CA TRP A 497 -8.79 -31.61 25.64
C TRP A 497 -7.57 -31.70 26.56
N ASP A 498 -7.55 -30.97 27.66
CA ASP A 498 -6.38 -30.81 28.53
C ASP A 498 -5.09 -30.53 27.75
N GLY A 499 -5.18 -29.72 26.69
CA GLY A 499 -4.06 -29.37 25.83
C GLY A 499 -3.73 -30.39 24.71
N ALA A 500 -4.29 -31.60 24.75
CA ALA A 500 -4.10 -32.61 23.69
C ALA A 500 -5.12 -32.40 22.54
N GLU A 501 -4.64 -32.36 21.29
CA GLU A 501 -5.50 -32.15 20.13
C GLU A 501 -6.45 -33.33 19.86
N LEU A 502 -7.75 -33.03 19.76
CA LEU A 502 -8.80 -34.00 19.47
C LEU A 502 -9.12 -34.10 17.98
N THR A 503 -9.08 -32.98 17.27
CA THR A 503 -9.40 -32.87 15.85
C THR A 503 -8.17 -32.98 14.97
N ALA A 504 -8.35 -33.26 13.69
CA ALA A 504 -7.27 -33.43 12.72
C ALA A 504 -7.55 -32.70 11.42
N TYR A 505 -6.50 -32.31 10.73
CA TYR A 505 -6.47 -31.73 9.38
C TYR A 505 -7.42 -30.54 9.12
N LEU A 506 -8.70 -30.81 8.74
CA LEU A 506 -9.71 -29.76 8.51
C LEU A 506 -10.42 -29.34 9.80
N HIS A 507 -10.21 -30.07 10.88
CA HIS A 507 -10.79 -29.82 12.21
C HIS A 507 -12.33 -29.76 12.16
N VAL A 508 -12.94 -28.72 12.71
CA VAL A 508 -14.37 -28.43 12.50
C VAL A 508 -14.49 -27.41 11.39
N TYR A 509 -15.21 -27.71 10.33
CA TYR A 509 -15.38 -26.84 9.18
C TYR A 509 -16.77 -26.96 8.57
N ALA A 510 -17.15 -25.98 7.76
CA ALA A 510 -18.38 -25.97 6.96
C ALA A 510 -18.05 -25.88 5.48
N THR A 511 -18.82 -26.52 4.64
CA THR A 511 -18.63 -26.50 3.18
C THR A 511 -19.92 -26.60 2.42
N MET A 512 -19.95 -26.08 1.20
CA MET A 512 -21.08 -26.14 0.27
C MET A 512 -20.60 -26.55 -1.12
N LEU A 513 -21.38 -27.40 -1.79
CA LEU A 513 -21.17 -27.73 -3.19
C LEU A 513 -22.04 -26.82 -4.06
N ILE A 514 -21.42 -25.93 -4.80
CA ILE A 514 -22.05 -24.95 -5.70
C ILE A 514 -21.45 -25.13 -7.09
N ASN A 515 -22.27 -25.37 -8.11
CA ASN A 515 -21.82 -25.55 -9.49
C ASN A 515 -20.66 -26.56 -9.62
N GLN A 516 -20.79 -27.74 -8.94
CA GLN A 516 -19.79 -28.80 -8.90
C GLN A 516 -18.46 -28.41 -8.22
N LEU A 517 -18.39 -27.28 -7.49
CA LEU A 517 -17.24 -26.82 -6.80
C LEU A 517 -17.47 -26.78 -5.29
N TRP A 518 -16.56 -27.37 -4.53
CA TRP A 518 -16.56 -27.29 -3.07
C TRP A 518 -16.07 -25.93 -2.60
N ASN A 519 -16.82 -25.34 -1.69
CA ASN A 519 -16.56 -24.04 -1.08
C ASN A 519 -16.45 -24.19 0.43
N ASP A 520 -15.25 -24.51 0.89
CA ASP A 520 -14.97 -24.70 2.30
C ASP A 520 -14.85 -23.38 3.05
N SER A 521 -15.26 -23.37 4.30
CA SER A 521 -15.14 -22.20 5.18
C SER A 521 -13.70 -21.65 5.29
N GLN A 522 -12.68 -22.50 5.12
CA GLN A 522 -11.27 -22.07 5.07
C GLN A 522 -10.92 -21.22 3.82
N HIS A 523 -11.75 -21.23 2.78
CA HIS A 523 -11.56 -20.44 1.57
C HIS A 523 -12.25 -19.08 1.63
N LEU A 524 -13.01 -18.82 2.70
CA LEU A 524 -13.64 -17.52 2.93
C LEU A 524 -12.62 -16.50 3.47
N PHE A 525 -12.92 -15.25 3.24
CA PHE A 525 -12.17 -14.11 3.81
C PHE A 525 -12.81 -13.73 5.13
N TRP A 526 -12.16 -14.05 6.23
CA TRP A 526 -12.66 -13.81 7.58
C TRP A 526 -12.32 -12.40 8.04
N GLY A 527 -13.35 -11.71 8.54
CA GLY A 527 -13.24 -10.37 9.13
C GLY A 527 -12.80 -10.38 10.58
N ASP A 528 -12.91 -9.20 11.23
CA ASP A 528 -12.60 -9.05 12.65
C ASP A 528 -13.47 -9.93 13.52
N VAL A 529 -12.91 -10.30 14.68
CA VAL A 529 -13.61 -11.10 15.69
C VAL A 529 -14.35 -10.18 16.63
N GLU A 530 -15.66 -10.25 16.66
CA GLU A 530 -16.50 -9.54 17.60
C GLU A 530 -16.67 -10.37 18.88
N ALA A 531 -16.41 -9.78 20.03
CA ALA A 531 -16.73 -10.42 21.32
C ALA A 531 -18.23 -10.33 21.57
N ILE A 532 -18.85 -11.49 21.86
CA ILE A 532 -20.26 -11.58 22.27
C ILE A 532 -20.36 -12.22 23.65
N PRO A 533 -21.50 -12.11 24.36
CA PRO A 533 -21.66 -12.73 25.67
C PRO A 533 -21.37 -14.24 25.63
N GLY A 534 -20.32 -14.65 26.34
CA GLY A 534 -19.90 -16.06 26.42
C GLY A 534 -19.21 -16.61 25.18
N GLY A 535 -18.83 -15.78 24.21
CA GLY A 535 -18.23 -16.29 22.98
C GLY A 535 -17.71 -15.24 22.02
N ILE A 536 -17.64 -15.62 20.75
CA ILE A 536 -17.18 -14.78 19.65
C ILE A 536 -18.11 -14.90 18.45
N ARG A 537 -18.19 -13.82 17.65
CA ARG A 537 -18.83 -13.79 16.34
C ARG A 537 -17.82 -13.41 15.28
N LEU A 538 -17.86 -14.08 14.14
CA LEU A 538 -16.97 -13.85 13.00
C LEU A 538 -17.78 -13.87 11.72
N ARG A 539 -17.35 -13.10 10.72
CA ARG A 539 -17.96 -13.08 9.39
C ARG A 539 -16.90 -13.41 8.33
N GLY A 540 -17.19 -14.44 7.52
CA GLY A 540 -16.36 -14.87 6.40
C GLY A 540 -17.07 -14.65 5.08
N GLU A 541 -16.46 -13.95 4.13
CA GLU A 541 -17.04 -13.62 2.83
C GLU A 541 -16.49 -14.49 1.71
N SER A 542 -17.35 -14.97 0.83
CA SER A 542 -16.95 -15.66 -0.39
C SER A 542 -16.66 -14.62 -1.50
N ARG A 543 -15.54 -14.82 -2.22
CA ARG A 543 -15.21 -14.04 -3.42
C ARG A 543 -15.78 -14.64 -4.70
N ARG A 544 -16.11 -15.93 -4.65
CA ARG A 544 -16.54 -16.68 -5.84
C ARG A 544 -18.04 -16.67 -6.02
N PHE A 545 -18.78 -16.60 -4.91
CA PHE A 545 -20.24 -16.71 -4.89
C PHE A 545 -20.85 -15.61 -4.01
N PRO A 546 -22.09 -15.17 -4.27
CA PRO A 546 -22.70 -14.02 -3.58
C PRO A 546 -23.21 -14.37 -2.17
N PHE A 547 -22.34 -14.89 -1.29
CA PHE A 547 -22.71 -15.19 0.09
C PHE A 547 -21.57 -14.87 1.08
N ALA A 548 -21.97 -14.72 2.35
CA ALA A 548 -21.09 -14.71 3.50
C ALA A 548 -21.58 -15.74 4.54
N GLN A 549 -20.67 -16.26 5.35
CA GLN A 549 -20.98 -17.03 6.56
C GLN A 549 -20.71 -16.17 7.79
N GLU A 550 -21.64 -16.18 8.74
CA GLU A 550 -21.48 -15.58 10.06
C GLU A 550 -21.48 -16.69 11.12
N TRP A 551 -20.37 -16.85 11.81
CA TRP A 551 -20.22 -17.88 12.83
C TRP A 551 -20.31 -17.26 14.22
N GLU A 552 -21.22 -17.78 15.06
CA GLU A 552 -21.28 -17.53 16.50
C GLU A 552 -20.80 -18.78 17.21
N ILE A 553 -19.72 -18.63 17.99
CA ILE A 553 -19.10 -19.70 18.75
C ILE A 553 -19.21 -19.33 20.23
N THR A 554 -19.99 -20.09 20.99
CA THR A 554 -20.22 -19.80 22.40
C THR A 554 -19.80 -20.95 23.32
N ARG A 555 -19.35 -20.60 24.52
CA ARG A 555 -18.87 -21.56 25.51
C ARG A 555 -20.02 -22.38 26.09
N ARG A 556 -19.77 -23.67 26.25
CA ARG A 556 -20.53 -24.62 27.05
C ARG A 556 -19.56 -25.40 27.92
N GLU A 557 -20.05 -26.08 28.97
CA GLU A 557 -19.20 -26.96 29.74
C GLU A 557 -18.78 -28.17 28.91
N ASN A 558 -17.45 -28.32 28.73
CA ASN A 558 -16.84 -29.37 27.89
C ASN A 558 -17.36 -29.42 26.43
N ALA A 559 -17.87 -28.27 25.92
CA ALA A 559 -18.44 -28.17 24.58
C ALA A 559 -18.40 -26.73 24.06
N VAL A 560 -18.60 -26.58 22.75
CA VAL A 560 -18.88 -25.31 22.09
C VAL A 560 -20.22 -25.39 21.39
N ALA A 561 -21.07 -24.38 21.56
CA ALA A 561 -22.21 -24.19 20.70
C ALA A 561 -21.76 -23.38 19.47
N LEU A 562 -22.07 -23.92 18.30
CA LEU A 562 -21.73 -23.34 17.00
C LEU A 562 -23.01 -23.03 16.24
N ARG A 563 -23.21 -21.77 15.89
CA ARG A 563 -24.27 -21.32 14.99
C ARG A 563 -23.67 -20.67 13.76
N ILE A 564 -24.03 -21.16 12.59
CA ILE A 564 -23.61 -20.63 11.30
C ILE A 564 -24.83 -20.07 10.58
N MET A 565 -24.78 -18.78 10.28
CA MET A 565 -25.75 -18.08 9.43
C MET A 565 -25.17 -17.93 8.04
N LEU A 566 -25.96 -18.20 7.03
CA LEU A 566 -25.64 -17.88 5.64
C LEU A 566 -26.33 -16.56 5.27
N ASP A 567 -25.56 -15.57 4.88
CA ASP A 567 -26.04 -14.27 4.40
C ASP A 567 -25.87 -14.23 2.87
N VAL A 568 -26.97 -14.38 2.16
CA VAL A 568 -27.01 -14.52 0.69
C VAL A 568 -27.40 -13.19 0.07
N ARG A 569 -26.62 -12.70 -0.88
CA ARG A 569 -26.87 -11.40 -1.56
C ARG A 569 -27.80 -11.54 -2.76
N GLU A 570 -27.69 -12.67 -3.49
CA GLU A 570 -28.51 -13.03 -4.66
C GLU A 570 -28.94 -14.50 -4.53
N GLU A 571 -30.03 -14.91 -5.20
CA GLU A 571 -30.51 -16.30 -5.13
C GLU A 571 -29.37 -17.28 -5.42
N LEU A 572 -29.12 -18.22 -4.50
CA LEU A 572 -28.01 -19.16 -4.57
C LEU A 572 -28.53 -20.61 -4.64
N GLU A 573 -28.18 -21.33 -5.69
CA GLU A 573 -28.45 -22.77 -5.83
C GLU A 573 -27.29 -23.59 -5.29
N VAL A 574 -27.57 -24.46 -4.29
CA VAL A 574 -26.59 -25.32 -3.63
C VAL A 574 -26.98 -26.78 -3.84
N GLN A 575 -26.02 -27.62 -4.20
CA GLN A 575 -26.25 -29.03 -4.41
C GLN A 575 -26.30 -29.81 -3.09
N GLU A 576 -25.38 -29.52 -2.20
CA GLU A 576 -25.38 -30.02 -0.82
C GLU A 576 -24.54 -29.09 0.08
N TYR A 577 -24.76 -29.15 1.37
CA TYR A 577 -23.90 -28.50 2.34
C TYR A 577 -23.80 -29.32 3.63
N HIS A 578 -22.68 -29.16 4.34
CA HIS A 578 -22.47 -29.86 5.61
C HIS A 578 -21.54 -29.10 6.56
N THR A 579 -21.70 -29.45 7.86
CA THR A 579 -20.75 -29.12 8.92
C THR A 579 -20.11 -30.42 9.40
N SER A 580 -18.78 -30.45 9.48
CA SER A 580 -18.00 -31.64 9.74
C SER A 580 -17.02 -31.46 10.88
N VAL A 581 -16.80 -32.53 11.64
CA VAL A 581 -15.75 -32.67 12.64
C VAL A 581 -14.80 -33.77 12.18
N VAL A 582 -13.56 -33.43 11.88
CA VAL A 582 -12.52 -34.36 11.43
C VAL A 582 -11.71 -34.84 12.64
N LEU A 583 -11.63 -36.13 12.83
CA LEU A 583 -10.98 -36.79 13.95
C LEU A 583 -9.84 -37.69 13.47
N PRO A 584 -8.80 -37.92 14.28
CA PRO A 584 -7.73 -38.88 13.97
C PRO A 584 -8.26 -40.31 13.81
N ALA A 585 -7.53 -41.15 13.07
CA ALA A 585 -7.90 -42.58 12.83
C ALA A 585 -8.00 -43.42 14.10
N ARG A 586 -7.48 -42.97 15.24
CA ARG A 586 -7.57 -43.64 16.54
C ARG A 586 -9.01 -43.74 17.12
N TYR A 587 -9.97 -42.98 16.56
CA TYR A 587 -11.39 -43.16 16.85
C TYR A 587 -11.91 -44.38 16.06
N ARG A 588 -12.42 -45.38 16.76
CA ARG A 588 -12.76 -46.69 16.15
C ARG A 588 -14.24 -46.94 16.01
N ARG A 589 -15.07 -46.39 16.90
CA ARG A 589 -16.52 -46.63 16.95
C ARG A 589 -17.26 -45.32 16.75
N TRP A 590 -18.43 -45.40 16.12
CA TRP A 590 -19.33 -44.28 15.96
C TRP A 590 -20.77 -44.71 16.31
N LYS A 591 -21.60 -43.74 16.70
CA LYS A 591 -23.01 -43.96 17.03
C LYS A 591 -23.80 -42.70 16.63
N THR A 592 -24.99 -42.94 16.01
CA THR A 592 -26.05 -41.96 15.76
C THR A 592 -27.29 -42.27 16.57
N ASP A 593 -28.37 -41.52 16.37
CA ASP A 593 -29.70 -41.79 16.98
C ASP A 593 -30.25 -43.19 16.61
N TYR A 594 -29.82 -43.77 15.50
CA TYR A 594 -30.44 -44.95 14.89
C TYR A 594 -29.49 -46.14 14.67
N GLU A 595 -28.19 -45.90 14.68
CA GLU A 595 -27.20 -46.88 14.28
C GLU A 595 -25.88 -46.68 15.03
N ALA A 596 -25.21 -47.77 15.34
CA ALA A 596 -23.87 -47.77 15.91
C ALA A 596 -23.02 -48.85 15.25
N ALA A 597 -21.80 -48.57 14.90
CA ALA A 597 -20.85 -49.50 14.29
C ALA A 597 -19.39 -49.09 14.52
N GLU A 598 -18.48 -49.93 14.07
CA GLU A 598 -17.07 -49.58 13.96
C GLU A 598 -16.80 -48.88 12.63
N PHE A 599 -15.84 -47.96 12.64
CA PHE A 599 -15.27 -47.41 11.40
C PHE A 599 -14.57 -48.59 10.69
N PRO A 600 -14.83 -48.83 9.40
CA PRO A 600 -14.14 -49.87 8.67
C PRO A 600 -12.63 -49.60 8.62
N GLU A 601 -11.83 -50.66 8.51
CA GLU A 601 -10.42 -50.51 8.22
C GLU A 601 -10.24 -49.79 6.88
N TYR A 602 -9.20 -48.97 6.81
CA TYR A 602 -8.91 -48.22 5.60
C TYR A 602 -8.35 -49.17 4.53
N ASP A 603 -8.95 -49.14 3.34
CA ASP A 603 -8.44 -49.81 2.16
C ASP A 603 -7.96 -48.76 1.15
N ALA A 604 -6.64 -48.74 0.84
CA ALA A 604 -6.04 -47.77 -0.09
C ALA A 604 -6.64 -47.88 -1.53
N ALA A 605 -7.32 -48.98 -1.87
CA ALA A 605 -7.97 -49.16 -3.17
C ALA A 605 -9.36 -48.50 -3.25
N LEU A 606 -9.90 -48.04 -2.12
CA LEU A 606 -11.23 -47.43 -2.07
C LEU A 606 -11.16 -45.90 -2.27
N ALA A 607 -12.33 -45.34 -2.64
CA ALA A 607 -12.48 -43.92 -2.90
C ALA A 607 -12.12 -43.04 -1.68
N ASN A 608 -11.76 -41.80 -1.94
CA ASN A 608 -11.28 -40.84 -0.93
C ASN A 608 -12.25 -40.59 0.24
N TRP A 609 -13.57 -40.80 0.04
CA TRP A 609 -14.62 -40.62 1.05
C TRP A 609 -15.56 -41.79 1.05
N ILE A 610 -15.68 -42.49 2.19
CA ILE A 610 -16.50 -43.66 2.34
C ILE A 610 -17.54 -43.44 3.44
N HIS A 611 -18.82 -43.46 3.08
CA HIS A 611 -19.91 -43.44 4.06
C HIS A 611 -19.96 -44.76 4.84
N CYS A 612 -19.98 -44.65 6.16
CA CYS A 612 -20.03 -45.80 7.06
C CYS A 612 -21.45 -46.16 7.46
N ASN A 613 -22.42 -45.23 7.38
CA ASN A 613 -23.79 -45.44 7.70
C ASN A 613 -24.51 -46.35 6.66
N ARG A 614 -25.41 -47.20 7.13
CA ARG A 614 -26.36 -47.98 6.31
C ARG A 614 -27.71 -47.28 6.23
N ARG A 615 -28.07 -46.47 7.25
CA ARG A 615 -29.31 -45.69 7.30
C ARG A 615 -29.08 -44.24 7.04
N TYR A 616 -29.98 -43.63 6.32
CA TYR A 616 -29.89 -42.24 5.88
C TYR A 616 -31.07 -41.40 6.40
N ASP A 617 -31.57 -41.75 7.60
CA ASP A 617 -32.66 -41.03 8.24
C ASP A 617 -32.17 -39.69 8.80
N ALA A 618 -33.07 -38.71 8.97
CA ALA A 618 -32.75 -37.48 9.66
C ALA A 618 -32.38 -37.80 11.12
N GLY A 619 -31.30 -37.21 11.60
CA GLY A 619 -30.78 -37.43 12.95
C GLY A 619 -30.35 -36.13 13.61
N THR A 620 -30.22 -36.14 14.93
CA THR A 620 -29.82 -34.98 15.72
C THR A 620 -28.47 -35.15 16.40
N PHE A 621 -27.94 -36.37 16.38
CA PHE A 621 -26.75 -36.70 17.16
C PHE A 621 -25.84 -37.71 16.46
N ILE A 622 -24.52 -37.46 16.54
CA ILE A 622 -23.49 -38.43 16.16
C ILE A 622 -22.27 -38.29 17.09
N THR A 623 -21.71 -39.42 17.46
CA THR A 623 -20.49 -39.46 18.30
C THR A 623 -19.47 -40.41 17.73
N ALA A 624 -18.19 -40.18 18.05
CA ALA A 624 -17.09 -41.11 17.81
C ALA A 624 -16.34 -41.38 19.11
N GLN A 625 -15.91 -42.62 19.30
CA GLN A 625 -15.19 -43.11 20.47
C GLN A 625 -13.97 -43.96 20.08
N GLY A 626 -12.89 -43.81 20.79
CA GLY A 626 -11.70 -44.65 20.76
C GLY A 626 -11.56 -45.46 22.06
N ASP A 627 -10.70 -46.49 22.07
CA ASP A 627 -10.60 -47.45 23.21
C ASP A 627 -10.15 -46.81 24.54
N SER A 628 -9.38 -45.73 24.50
CA SER A 628 -8.91 -44.93 25.67
C SER A 628 -9.10 -43.45 25.50
N LEU A 629 -9.96 -43.04 24.57
CA LEU A 629 -10.20 -41.65 24.22
C LEU A 629 -11.58 -41.20 24.71
N HIS A 630 -11.66 -39.92 25.05
CA HIS A 630 -12.96 -39.28 25.31
C HIS A 630 -13.82 -39.30 24.02
N ALA A 631 -15.11 -39.52 24.17
CA ALA A 631 -16.04 -39.52 23.05
C ALA A 631 -16.27 -38.09 22.57
N VAL A 632 -16.06 -37.83 21.28
CA VAL A 632 -16.35 -36.54 20.64
C VAL A 632 -17.72 -36.66 19.97
N TYR A 633 -18.59 -35.67 20.20
CA TYR A 633 -19.93 -35.65 19.62
C TYR A 633 -20.23 -34.38 18.82
N LEU A 634 -21.11 -34.49 17.86
CA LEU A 634 -21.76 -33.44 17.10
C LEU A 634 -23.27 -33.61 17.27
N ARG A 635 -23.93 -32.56 17.77
CA ARG A 635 -25.38 -32.55 17.98
C ARG A 635 -25.99 -31.30 17.36
N THR A 636 -27.09 -31.42 16.63
CA THR A 636 -27.90 -30.31 16.16
C THR A 636 -28.96 -29.92 17.18
N ASP A 637 -29.35 -28.65 17.20
CA ASP A 637 -30.46 -28.14 18.01
C ASP A 637 -31.74 -27.91 17.17
N GLU A 638 -32.82 -27.50 17.81
CA GLU A 638 -34.13 -27.29 17.14
C GLU A 638 -34.08 -26.13 16.10
N ALA A 639 -33.10 -25.23 16.18
CA ALA A 639 -32.93 -24.14 15.22
C ALA A 639 -32.20 -24.58 13.95
N ALA A 640 -31.66 -25.81 13.92
CA ALA A 640 -30.95 -26.32 12.76
C ALA A 640 -31.91 -26.76 11.66
N PRO A 641 -31.53 -26.59 10.37
CA PRO A 641 -32.23 -27.26 9.28
C PRO A 641 -32.16 -28.78 9.47
N PRO A 642 -33.16 -29.56 8.96
CA PRO A 642 -33.09 -31.02 8.99
C PRO A 642 -31.82 -31.52 8.29
N VAL A 643 -31.03 -32.33 8.99
CA VAL A 643 -29.77 -32.91 8.49
C VAL A 643 -29.74 -34.41 8.69
N ARG A 644 -28.88 -35.07 7.94
CA ARG A 644 -28.50 -36.48 8.16
C ARG A 644 -27.19 -36.50 8.94
N MET A 645 -27.14 -37.30 9.99
CA MET A 645 -25.90 -37.54 10.72
C MET A 645 -25.15 -38.67 10.07
N THR A 646 -23.96 -38.39 9.52
CA THR A 646 -23.16 -39.36 8.78
C THR A 646 -21.78 -39.54 9.37
N ALA A 647 -21.33 -40.79 9.44
CA ALA A 647 -19.95 -41.15 9.75
C ALA A 647 -19.24 -41.53 8.45
N LEU A 648 -18.03 -41.00 8.25
CA LEU A 648 -17.23 -41.28 7.06
C LEU A 648 -15.79 -41.60 7.43
N ASN A 649 -15.16 -42.43 6.58
CA ASN A 649 -13.72 -42.56 6.49
C ASN A 649 -13.20 -41.73 5.33
N THR A 650 -12.03 -41.16 5.48
CA THR A 650 -11.35 -40.46 4.39
C THR A 650 -9.89 -40.83 4.31
N SER A 651 -9.38 -40.92 3.09
CA SER A 651 -7.93 -41.08 2.82
C SER A 651 -7.14 -39.82 3.03
N PHE A 652 -7.80 -38.66 3.12
CA PHE A 652 -7.14 -37.42 3.45
C PHE A 652 -6.60 -37.43 4.88
N ALA A 653 -5.50 -36.76 5.12
CA ALA A 653 -4.92 -36.56 6.46
C ALA A 653 -4.69 -37.85 7.24
N GLU A 654 -3.92 -38.78 6.68
CA GLU A 654 -3.48 -39.98 7.36
C GLU A 654 -4.69 -40.84 7.85
N HIS A 655 -5.71 -40.98 7.03
CA HIS A 655 -6.89 -41.80 7.28
C HIS A 655 -7.80 -41.34 8.40
N ALA A 656 -8.26 -40.09 8.32
CA ALA A 656 -9.13 -39.48 9.31
C ALA A 656 -10.54 -40.06 9.34
N ARG A 657 -11.23 -39.88 10.47
CA ARG A 657 -12.66 -40.16 10.70
C ARG A 657 -13.44 -38.86 10.65
N VAL A 658 -14.63 -38.87 10.10
CA VAL A 658 -15.44 -37.65 9.98
C VAL A 658 -16.83 -37.88 10.54
N LEU A 659 -17.23 -36.99 11.47
CA LEU A 659 -18.61 -36.84 11.90
C LEU A 659 -19.21 -35.66 11.15
N GLN A 660 -20.36 -35.88 10.49
CA GLN A 660 -20.91 -34.88 9.60
C GLN A 660 -22.43 -34.70 9.81
N ALA A 661 -22.86 -33.45 9.89
CA ALA A 661 -24.22 -33.00 9.76
C ALA A 661 -24.45 -32.59 8.31
N LEU A 662 -25.03 -33.42 7.49
CA LEU A 662 -25.23 -33.26 6.06
C LEU A 662 -26.66 -32.84 5.74
N CYS A 663 -26.84 -31.77 4.99
CA CYS A 663 -28.09 -31.41 4.35
C CYS A 663 -28.03 -31.79 2.84
N PRO A 664 -28.52 -32.96 2.45
CA PRO A 664 -28.47 -33.39 1.07
C PRO A 664 -29.52 -32.65 0.24
N SER A 665 -29.22 -32.34 -0.99
CA SER A 665 -30.24 -31.96 -1.95
C SER A 665 -31.20 -33.15 -2.17
N GLY A 666 -32.52 -32.91 -2.10
CA GLY A 666 -33.49 -33.81 -2.64
C GLY A 666 -33.35 -33.95 -4.17
N PRO A 667 -34.33 -34.44 -4.92
CA PRO A 667 -34.30 -34.53 -6.38
C PRO A 667 -34.20 -33.14 -7.08
N GLY A 668 -34.18 -32.04 -6.34
CA GLY A 668 -33.92 -30.67 -6.79
C GLY A 668 -32.76 -30.00 -6.02
N ARG A 669 -32.15 -28.97 -6.61
CA ARG A 669 -31.13 -28.14 -5.91
C ARG A 669 -31.76 -27.37 -4.76
N LEU A 670 -31.04 -27.23 -3.66
CA LEU A 670 -31.41 -26.33 -2.56
C LEU A 670 -31.30 -24.89 -3.02
N ARG A 671 -32.32 -24.07 -2.76
CA ARG A 671 -32.32 -22.66 -3.11
C ARG A 671 -32.31 -21.80 -1.86
N PHE A 672 -31.35 -20.97 -1.76
CA PHE A 672 -31.26 -19.94 -0.73
C PHE A 672 -31.68 -18.60 -1.31
N ALA A 673 -32.76 -18.03 -0.77
CA ALA A 673 -33.21 -16.69 -1.15
C ALA A 673 -32.27 -15.64 -0.55
N PRO A 674 -32.21 -14.39 -1.13
CA PRO A 674 -31.46 -13.29 -0.54
C PRO A 674 -31.86 -13.05 0.92
N GLY A 675 -30.84 -12.80 1.78
CA GLY A 675 -31.02 -12.55 3.21
C GLY A 675 -30.29 -13.56 4.10
N LYS A 676 -30.48 -13.42 5.42
CA LYS A 676 -29.84 -14.27 6.42
C LYS A 676 -30.68 -15.50 6.73
N GLN A 677 -30.07 -16.68 6.66
CA GLN A 677 -30.68 -17.96 6.93
C GLN A 677 -29.78 -18.84 7.80
N VAL A 678 -30.38 -19.71 8.62
CA VAL A 678 -29.61 -20.67 9.43
C VAL A 678 -29.02 -21.74 8.52
N TYR A 679 -27.71 -21.85 8.49
CA TYR A 679 -26.99 -22.92 7.80
C TYR A 679 -26.79 -24.13 8.72
N PHE A 680 -26.34 -23.87 9.94
CA PHE A 680 -26.11 -24.87 10.97
C PHE A 680 -26.35 -24.27 12.36
N SER A 681 -26.89 -25.03 13.27
CA SER A 681 -26.97 -24.70 14.70
C SER A 681 -26.85 -26.00 15.50
N GLY A 682 -25.89 -26.01 16.46
CA GLY A 682 -25.63 -27.21 17.23
C GLY A 682 -24.50 -27.09 18.22
N THR A 683 -24.13 -28.19 18.81
CA THR A 683 -23.07 -28.29 19.83
C THR A 683 -22.08 -29.40 19.45
N ILE A 684 -20.80 -29.04 19.62
CA ILE A 684 -19.69 -29.97 19.45
C ILE A 684 -18.96 -30.05 20.80
N GLY A 685 -18.77 -31.25 21.31
CA GLY A 685 -18.21 -31.43 22.64
C GLY A 685 -17.62 -32.80 22.90
N VAL A 686 -17.27 -33.01 24.16
CA VAL A 686 -16.62 -34.21 24.63
C VAL A 686 -17.44 -34.75 25.80
N GLU A 687 -17.76 -36.06 25.72
CA GLU A 687 -18.35 -36.77 26.84
C GLU A 687 -17.25 -37.36 27.74
N ASP A 688 -17.34 -37.13 29.06
CA ASP A 688 -16.42 -37.74 30.02
C ASP A 688 -16.57 -39.27 30.00
N ALA A 689 -15.45 -39.95 29.86
CA ALA A 689 -15.41 -41.43 29.85
C ALA A 689 -16.00 -42.07 31.12
N ALA A 690 -16.14 -41.31 32.21
CA ALA A 690 -16.72 -41.77 33.45
C ALA A 690 -18.27 -41.82 33.44
N ALA A 691 -18.96 -41.17 32.50
CA ALA A 691 -20.42 -41.17 32.39
C ALA A 691 -20.97 -42.28 31.44
N ALA A 692 -20.12 -43.02 30.77
CA ALA A 692 -20.46 -44.05 29.79
C ALA A 692 -20.31 -45.47 30.35
N ALA A 693 -20.60 -45.70 31.63
CA ALA A 693 -20.80 -47.09 32.14
C ALA A 693 -22.15 -47.60 31.65
N PRO A 694 -22.21 -48.75 30.99
CA PRO A 694 -23.48 -49.29 30.49
C PRO A 694 -24.36 -49.74 31.64
N GLU A 695 -25.65 -49.32 31.67
CA GLU A 695 -26.74 -50.12 32.25
C GLU A 695 -27.13 -51.23 31.27
#